data_4ffa770f3476d5874d12a3e6bb78a506
#
_entry.id   4ffa770f3476d5874d12a3e6bb78a506
#
_cell.length_a   1.000
_cell.length_b   1.000
_cell.length_c   1.000
_cell.angle_alpha   90.00
_cell.angle_beta   90.00
_cell.angle_gamma   90.00
#
_symmetry.space_group_name_H-M   'P 1'
#
loop_
_entity.id
_entity.type
_entity.pdbx_description
1 polymer ?
#
loop_
_entity_poly.entity_id
_entity_poly.type
_entity_poly.pdbx_seq_one_letter_code
_entity_poly.pdbx_strand_id
1 'polypeptide(L)'
;MKNSKKYAAIFCSMLILIMSGCKKNEITDTVTDTTSEIAIVTEDVTEQTIIDSLDNGIIIDEISGNVFKTERNSNPISANVFCADPTAVEYEGRLYVYGTNDHQQSELDTTNDYDQINSLVVFSTDDMANWVYHGRIEVGKIAPWVNTSWAPSIVSRVEDDGLTHFYLYFSHNGSGVGVLTSTDPVTNWSDPLGKPLVYQNMPGLENCPAPFDPGVCIDENGTGWLSFGGGVHADGGKIHSFVPKIVKLGEDLLSFDSEFVSIDAPYFFEASELNYIDGTYYYTYCNDWQTRGAEWDYEGIEKPPSCSMAYLTTKTPLDAESWEYRGAYFYNSGQNADGQSGMRWGNNHTHFCEYQGTNYILHHTLLLEELSGGTAGFRSMMVDYLPMDTTSGEIPITAATRKGVSQIKLLDPYAENSGAVMFTSADIGYSDGANPAAKSIADGAWVYVKGADFGYGAESFTAKVKGKGRIEIRFDDIDSEAVAFIEFDCSEFTKVCSTDFAKFDGRNHNIYLVFSDADVELASWQFEKGEDTLRPEEDISTTEQQYKTIIISAQAENPGPSPSTVAEITKDGDYSITSTAFDAKSDMLNLGFIDDKDATYKMYVKSLGFETENGIVEIPVDVELDPTSSTANGLENGWKGAEIGSLIYGTEDCGIFAAETDIDWIRYRLALMVNGEEIPFTSVTYNVTINGLTFE
;
A
#
# COMPACT_ATOMS: atom_id res chain seq x y z
N MET A 1 -15.06 -33.13 -16.77
CA MET A 1 -14.66 -32.05 -17.66
C MET A 1 -15.78 -31.09 -18.07
N LYS A 2 -17.04 -31.47 -18.26
CA LYS A 2 -18.12 -30.54 -18.61
C LYS A 2 -18.80 -29.85 -17.41
N ASN A 3 -18.52 -30.27 -16.18
CA ASN A 3 -19.18 -29.71 -14.99
C ASN A 3 -18.30 -28.67 -14.23
N SER A 4 -17.00 -28.63 -14.43
CA SER A 4 -16.13 -27.66 -13.77
C SER A 4 -16.35 -26.21 -14.29
N LYS A 5 -16.64 -26.04 -15.57
CA LYS A 5 -16.96 -24.73 -16.15
C LYS A 5 -18.23 -24.09 -15.62
N LYS A 6 -19.19 -24.88 -15.07
CA LYS A 6 -20.44 -24.34 -14.50
C LYS A 6 -20.24 -23.73 -13.09
N TYR A 7 -19.26 -24.20 -12.35
CA TYR A 7 -19.03 -23.71 -10.97
C TYR A 7 -18.22 -22.42 -10.94
N ALA A 8 -17.21 -22.28 -11.81
CA ALA A 8 -16.48 -21.01 -11.95
C ALA A 8 -17.40 -19.87 -12.41
N ALA A 9 -18.28 -20.14 -13.40
CA ALA A 9 -19.25 -19.15 -13.89
C ALA A 9 -20.31 -18.72 -12.85
N ILE A 10 -20.63 -19.60 -11.89
CA ILE A 10 -21.56 -19.28 -10.80
C ILE A 10 -20.88 -18.39 -9.76
N PHE A 11 -19.57 -18.57 -9.54
CA PHE A 11 -18.79 -17.78 -8.60
C PHE A 11 -18.66 -16.31 -9.06
N CYS A 12 -18.29 -16.09 -10.32
CA CYS A 12 -18.23 -14.73 -10.91
C CYS A 12 -19.62 -14.08 -11.03
N SER A 13 -20.67 -14.86 -11.35
CA SER A 13 -22.01 -14.29 -11.49
C SER A 13 -22.62 -13.80 -10.18
N MET A 14 -22.22 -14.35 -9.04
CA MET A 14 -22.69 -13.89 -7.73
C MET A 14 -22.00 -12.60 -7.26
N LEU A 15 -20.71 -12.42 -7.58
CA LEU A 15 -20.00 -11.16 -7.29
C LEU A 15 -20.58 -9.98 -8.07
N ILE A 16 -20.93 -10.19 -9.36
CA ILE A 16 -21.52 -9.16 -10.24
C ILE A 16 -22.94 -8.79 -9.82
N LEU A 17 -23.71 -9.70 -9.23
CA LEU A 17 -25.10 -9.45 -8.83
C LEU A 17 -25.23 -8.60 -7.54
N ILE A 18 -24.20 -8.53 -6.73
CA ILE A 18 -24.18 -7.70 -5.51
C ILE A 18 -23.83 -6.22 -5.84
N MET A 19 -23.09 -5.98 -6.93
CA MET A 19 -22.72 -4.62 -7.37
C MET A 19 -23.83 -3.91 -8.19
N SER A 20 -24.88 -4.61 -8.65
CA SER A 20 -25.94 -4.04 -9.50
C SER A 20 -27.21 -3.59 -8.76
N GLY A 21 -27.13 -3.41 -7.44
CA GLY A 21 -28.24 -3.03 -6.57
C GLY A 21 -28.65 -1.55 -6.57
N CYS A 22 -28.09 -0.69 -7.40
CA CYS A 22 -28.56 0.70 -7.55
C CYS A 22 -29.66 0.80 -8.58
N LYS A 23 -30.86 1.08 -8.13
CA LYS A 23 -32.06 1.31 -8.94
C LYS A 23 -31.87 2.43 -9.96
N LYS A 24 -31.99 2.10 -11.24
CA LYS A 24 -32.30 3.09 -12.28
C LYS A 24 -33.71 3.63 -12.06
N ASN A 25 -33.84 4.91 -11.80
CA ASN A 25 -35.07 5.66 -12.05
C ASN A 25 -34.97 6.24 -13.45
N GLU A 26 -35.86 5.80 -14.30
CA GLU A 26 -36.10 6.38 -15.61
C GLU A 26 -36.71 7.77 -15.42
N ILE A 27 -36.08 8.78 -15.98
CA ILE A 27 -36.70 10.09 -16.23
C ILE A 27 -36.73 10.29 -17.74
N THR A 28 -37.92 10.44 -18.23
CA THR A 28 -38.27 10.68 -19.63
C THR A 28 -37.89 12.08 -20.07
N ASP A 29 -37.42 12.16 -21.29
CA ASP A 29 -37.05 13.33 -22.08
C ASP A 29 -38.00 14.49 -22.09
N THR A 30 -37.48 15.70 -22.04
CA THR A 30 -37.90 16.79 -22.93
C THR A 30 -36.71 17.65 -23.31
N VAL A 31 -36.34 17.57 -24.56
CA VAL A 31 -35.34 18.41 -25.23
C VAL A 31 -35.87 19.84 -25.38
N THR A 32 -35.11 20.81 -24.90
CA THR A 32 -35.19 22.17 -25.45
C THR A 32 -33.76 22.69 -25.72
N ASP A 33 -33.58 22.90 -26.99
CA ASP A 33 -32.40 23.42 -27.67
C ASP A 33 -32.11 24.88 -27.22
N THR A 34 -30.90 25.12 -26.68
CA THR A 34 -30.32 26.47 -26.67
C THR A 34 -28.81 26.35 -26.81
N THR A 35 -28.37 26.56 -28.03
CA THR A 35 -26.97 26.78 -28.39
C THR A 35 -26.43 28.06 -27.72
N SER A 36 -25.44 27.90 -26.84
CA SER A 36 -24.53 28.95 -26.47
C SER A 36 -23.11 28.54 -26.84
N GLU A 37 -22.53 29.25 -27.78
CA GLU A 37 -21.14 29.10 -28.21
C GLU A 37 -20.20 29.36 -27.01
N ILE A 38 -19.45 28.33 -26.63
CA ILE A 38 -18.27 28.52 -25.76
C ILE A 38 -17.11 28.81 -26.69
N ALA A 39 -16.62 30.06 -26.63
CA ALA A 39 -15.40 30.44 -27.30
C ALA A 39 -14.22 29.70 -26.60
N ILE A 40 -13.64 28.71 -27.28
CA ILE A 40 -12.36 28.14 -26.91
C ILE A 40 -11.30 29.19 -27.23
N VAL A 41 -10.72 29.78 -26.20
CA VAL A 41 -9.49 30.59 -26.36
C VAL A 41 -8.35 29.55 -26.41
N THR A 42 -7.92 29.20 -27.59
CA THR A 42 -6.64 28.56 -27.82
C THR A 42 -5.58 29.66 -27.74
N GLU A 43 -4.83 29.71 -26.62
CA GLU A 43 -3.55 30.41 -26.63
C GLU A 43 -2.59 29.64 -27.55
N ASP A 44 -2.22 30.25 -28.66
CA ASP A 44 -1.15 29.79 -29.52
C ASP A 44 0.18 29.86 -28.73
N VAL A 45 0.62 28.77 -28.15
CA VAL A 45 2.00 28.62 -27.70
C VAL A 45 2.86 28.64 -28.97
N THR A 46 3.62 29.70 -29.18
CA THR A 46 4.46 29.83 -30.36
C THR A 46 5.62 28.84 -30.28
N GLU A 47 6.01 28.30 -31.45
CA GLU A 47 7.18 27.40 -31.62
C GLU A 47 8.46 27.91 -30.91
N GLN A 48 8.60 29.21 -30.69
CA GLN A 48 9.71 29.84 -30.01
C GLN A 48 9.76 29.53 -28.50
N THR A 49 8.62 29.33 -27.84
CA THR A 49 8.55 29.01 -26.41
C THR A 49 9.00 27.56 -26.17
N ILE A 50 8.74 26.67 -27.13
CA ILE A 50 9.16 25.25 -27.05
C ILE A 50 10.68 25.13 -27.22
N ILE A 51 11.30 25.94 -28.09
CA ILE A 51 12.74 25.90 -28.34
C ILE A 51 13.53 26.48 -27.16
N ASP A 52 13.06 27.53 -26.53
CA ASP A 52 13.72 28.12 -25.35
C ASP A 52 13.62 27.21 -24.10
N SER A 53 12.66 26.28 -24.09
CA SER A 53 12.48 25.34 -22.99
C SER A 53 13.38 24.10 -23.13
N LEU A 54 13.75 23.71 -24.34
CA LEU A 54 14.70 22.60 -24.59
C LEU A 54 16.14 22.93 -24.18
N ASP A 55 16.50 24.22 -24.09
CA ASP A 55 17.82 24.66 -23.63
C ASP A 55 17.93 24.67 -22.08
N ASN A 56 16.84 24.54 -21.33
CA ASN A 56 16.78 24.66 -19.87
C ASN A 56 16.44 23.37 -19.14
N GLY A 57 16.53 22.20 -19.78
CA GLY A 57 16.19 20.92 -19.18
C GLY A 57 14.85 20.34 -19.65
N ILE A 58 14.45 19.23 -19.08
CA ILE A 58 13.17 18.58 -19.39
C ILE A 58 12.05 19.38 -18.72
N ILE A 59 11.10 19.87 -19.53
CA ILE A 59 9.89 20.48 -18.97
C ILE A 59 8.97 19.37 -18.54
N ILE A 60 8.62 19.41 -17.26
CA ILE A 60 7.56 18.60 -16.71
C ILE A 60 6.32 19.48 -16.74
N ASP A 61 5.41 19.17 -17.67
CA ASP A 61 4.11 19.80 -17.68
C ASP A 61 3.44 19.57 -16.33
N GLU A 62 2.94 20.63 -15.68
CA GLU A 62 2.24 20.50 -14.41
C GLU A 62 1.15 19.43 -14.55
N ILE A 63 1.36 18.27 -13.92
CA ILE A 63 0.34 17.25 -13.67
C ILE A 63 -0.12 16.44 -14.88
N SER A 64 0.71 16.08 -15.81
CA SER A 64 0.33 15.01 -16.75
C SER A 64 0.49 13.61 -16.12
N GLY A 65 1.34 13.43 -15.12
CA GLY A 65 1.50 12.17 -14.43
C GLY A 65 0.58 12.07 -13.20
N ASN A 66 -0.30 11.09 -13.17
CA ASN A 66 -1.06 10.75 -11.98
C ASN A 66 -0.11 10.31 -10.87
N VAL A 67 0.25 11.21 -9.97
CA VAL A 67 1.06 10.88 -8.79
C VAL A 67 0.16 10.19 -7.78
N PHE A 68 0.16 8.87 -7.79
CA PHE A 68 -0.70 8.06 -6.91
C PHE A 68 -0.12 7.89 -5.51
N LYS A 69 1.13 8.27 -5.29
CA LYS A 69 1.82 8.09 -4.02
C LYS A 69 2.62 9.34 -3.69
N THR A 70 2.44 9.87 -2.50
CA THR A 70 3.15 11.06 -2.00
C THR A 70 4.24 10.64 -1.02
N GLU A 71 5.23 11.48 -0.75
CA GLU A 71 6.32 11.19 0.19
C GLU A 71 5.87 10.71 1.58
N ARG A 72 4.66 11.05 1.98
CA ARG A 72 4.07 10.73 3.28
C ARG A 72 3.28 9.43 3.29
N ASN A 73 2.89 8.96 2.13
CA ASN A 73 2.07 7.77 1.96
C ASN A 73 2.92 6.69 1.31
N SER A 74 3.48 5.77 2.12
CA SER A 74 4.28 4.65 1.62
C SER A 74 3.43 3.59 0.91
N ASN A 75 2.13 3.55 1.17
CA ASN A 75 1.19 2.68 0.49
C ASN A 75 0.51 3.36 -0.73
N PRO A 76 0.20 2.58 -1.78
CA PRO A 76 0.56 1.18 -2.00
C PRO A 76 2.07 1.01 -2.27
N ILE A 77 2.60 -0.22 -2.20
CA ILE A 77 4.03 -0.46 -2.45
C ILE A 77 4.44 -0.15 -3.89
N SER A 78 3.54 -0.32 -4.85
CA SER A 78 3.73 0.07 -6.25
C SER A 78 2.73 1.14 -6.67
N ALA A 79 3.19 2.13 -7.42
CA ALA A 79 2.36 3.18 -7.99
C ALA A 79 1.81 2.85 -9.40
N ASN A 80 2.24 1.74 -10.01
CA ASN A 80 1.96 1.43 -11.40
C ASN A 80 1.74 -0.07 -11.71
N VAL A 81 1.70 -0.94 -10.70
CA VAL A 81 1.43 -2.37 -10.87
C VAL A 81 0.35 -2.82 -9.89
N PHE A 82 -0.74 -3.36 -10.41
CA PHE A 82 -1.78 -3.99 -9.61
C PHE A 82 -1.34 -5.37 -9.14
N CYS A 83 -1.46 -5.63 -7.86
CA CYS A 83 -1.03 -6.86 -7.22
C CYS A 83 -1.84 -7.13 -5.95
N ALA A 84 -2.10 -8.40 -5.65
CA ALA A 84 -2.92 -8.81 -4.52
C ALA A 84 -2.40 -10.06 -3.82
N ASP A 85 -3.07 -10.44 -2.71
CA ASP A 85 -2.85 -11.68 -1.99
C ASP A 85 -1.35 -11.92 -1.69
N PRO A 86 -0.73 -11.01 -0.90
CA PRO A 86 0.72 -10.99 -0.73
C PRO A 86 1.24 -12.14 0.12
N THR A 87 2.46 -12.57 -0.17
CA THR A 87 3.32 -13.40 0.68
C THR A 87 4.76 -12.92 0.60
N ALA A 88 5.60 -13.22 1.57
CA ALA A 88 6.96 -12.71 1.62
C ALA A 88 7.97 -13.71 2.15
N VAL A 89 9.23 -13.50 1.75
CA VAL A 89 10.38 -14.21 2.31
C VAL A 89 11.60 -13.28 2.38
N GLU A 90 12.33 -13.33 3.50
CA GLU A 90 13.63 -12.67 3.59
C GLU A 90 14.72 -13.56 2.98
N TYR A 91 15.56 -12.97 2.16
CA TYR A 91 16.73 -13.63 1.62
C TYR A 91 17.89 -12.64 1.43
N GLU A 92 19.05 -12.98 2.01
CA GLU A 92 20.27 -12.15 1.96
C GLU A 92 20.05 -10.69 2.39
N GLY A 93 19.23 -10.49 3.43
CA GLY A 93 18.94 -9.17 4.00
C GLY A 93 18.00 -8.31 3.17
N ARG A 94 17.29 -8.92 2.22
CA ARG A 94 16.28 -8.28 1.37
C ARG A 94 14.94 -8.98 1.51
N LEU A 95 13.87 -8.22 1.62
CA LEU A 95 12.50 -8.74 1.65
C LEU A 95 11.99 -8.90 0.23
N TYR A 96 11.64 -10.12 -0.17
CA TYR A 96 10.96 -10.43 -1.43
C TYR A 96 9.49 -10.67 -1.18
N VAL A 97 8.64 -10.01 -1.95
CA VAL A 97 7.18 -10.08 -1.84
C VAL A 97 6.58 -10.54 -3.15
N TYR A 98 5.67 -11.50 -3.05
CA TYR A 98 4.99 -12.10 -4.19
C TYR A 98 3.50 -11.89 -4.07
N GLY A 99 2.79 -11.85 -5.20
CA GLY A 99 1.34 -11.75 -5.16
C GLY A 99 0.65 -12.12 -6.46
N THR A 100 -0.65 -12.22 -6.40
CA THR A 100 -1.54 -12.41 -7.54
C THR A 100 -1.38 -11.24 -8.52
N ASN A 101 -1.17 -11.54 -9.80
CA ASN A 101 -0.91 -10.53 -10.82
C ASN A 101 -2.19 -9.93 -11.40
N ASP A 102 -2.87 -9.09 -10.63
CA ASP A 102 -4.06 -8.36 -11.13
C ASP A 102 -3.71 -7.47 -12.33
N HIS A 103 -2.45 -7.02 -12.44
CA HIS A 103 -1.99 -6.21 -13.56
C HIS A 103 -2.10 -6.94 -14.90
N GLN A 104 -1.88 -8.27 -14.93
CA GLN A 104 -2.04 -9.09 -16.14
C GLN A 104 -3.46 -8.99 -16.71
N GLN A 105 -4.48 -8.94 -15.85
CA GLN A 105 -5.85 -8.80 -16.31
C GLN A 105 -6.22 -7.35 -16.64
N SER A 106 -5.61 -6.37 -15.95
CA SER A 106 -5.82 -4.95 -16.24
C SER A 106 -5.34 -4.56 -17.64
N GLU A 107 -4.32 -5.22 -18.16
CA GLU A 107 -3.81 -5.04 -19.53
C GLU A 107 -4.86 -5.41 -20.61
N LEU A 108 -5.93 -6.11 -20.26
CA LEU A 108 -6.98 -6.53 -21.17
C LEU A 108 -8.19 -5.59 -21.24
N ASP A 109 -8.16 -4.48 -20.50
CA ASP A 109 -9.25 -3.49 -20.43
C ASP A 109 -10.60 -4.12 -20.05
N THR A 110 -10.59 -5.04 -19.07
CA THR A 110 -11.77 -5.75 -18.54
C THR A 110 -11.90 -5.54 -17.04
N THR A 111 -13.06 -5.90 -16.47
CA THR A 111 -13.19 -6.00 -15.01
C THR A 111 -12.35 -7.14 -14.46
N ASN A 112 -11.93 -7.04 -13.21
CA ASN A 112 -11.15 -8.07 -12.54
C ASN A 112 -12.04 -9.26 -12.15
N ASP A 113 -12.18 -10.23 -13.04
CA ASP A 113 -12.88 -11.52 -12.82
C ASP A 113 -11.91 -12.68 -12.53
N TYR A 114 -10.62 -12.39 -12.45
CA TYR A 114 -9.50 -13.30 -12.13
C TYR A 114 -9.26 -14.42 -13.15
N ASP A 115 -10.08 -14.54 -14.21
CA ASP A 115 -10.05 -15.65 -15.17
C ASP A 115 -8.82 -15.65 -16.08
N GLN A 116 -8.13 -14.51 -16.20
CA GLN A 116 -6.97 -14.35 -17.09
C GLN A 116 -5.64 -14.30 -16.34
N ILE A 117 -5.66 -14.40 -15.01
CA ILE A 117 -4.45 -14.33 -14.20
C ILE A 117 -3.81 -15.70 -14.10
N ASN A 118 -2.67 -15.90 -14.76
CA ASN A 118 -1.88 -17.13 -14.72
C ASN A 118 -0.40 -16.89 -14.46
N SER A 119 -0.08 -15.77 -13.84
CA SER A 119 1.25 -15.38 -13.38
C SER A 119 1.18 -14.74 -12.00
N LEU A 120 2.32 -14.64 -11.35
CA LEU A 120 2.50 -13.95 -10.08
C LEU A 120 3.51 -12.82 -10.25
N VAL A 121 3.36 -11.73 -9.53
CA VAL A 121 4.32 -10.61 -9.54
C VAL A 121 5.33 -10.76 -8.41
N VAL A 122 6.51 -10.18 -8.59
CA VAL A 122 7.58 -10.16 -7.60
C VAL A 122 8.08 -8.74 -7.40
N PHE A 123 8.12 -8.32 -6.13
CA PHE A 123 8.78 -7.10 -5.69
C PHE A 123 9.84 -7.42 -4.65
N SER A 124 10.79 -6.52 -4.43
CA SER A 124 11.67 -6.61 -3.27
C SER A 124 12.06 -5.24 -2.76
N THR A 125 12.42 -5.20 -1.49
CA THR A 125 12.95 -4.01 -0.84
C THR A 125 14.00 -4.40 0.19
N ASP A 126 14.91 -3.50 0.47
CA ASP A 126 15.82 -3.61 1.60
C ASP A 126 15.70 -2.42 2.57
N ASP A 127 14.81 -1.47 2.25
CA ASP A 127 14.59 -0.26 3.04
C ASP A 127 13.12 0.03 3.39
N MET A 128 12.17 -0.82 2.94
CA MET A 128 10.72 -0.72 3.14
C MET A 128 10.04 0.50 2.49
N ALA A 129 10.78 1.32 1.74
CA ALA A 129 10.24 2.49 1.04
C ALA A 129 10.42 2.39 -0.47
N ASN A 130 11.64 2.08 -0.92
CA ASN A 130 11.95 1.90 -2.33
C ASN A 130 11.77 0.43 -2.71
N TRP A 131 10.93 0.17 -3.69
CA TRP A 131 10.61 -1.18 -4.12
C TRP A 131 11.14 -1.43 -5.52
N VAL A 132 11.79 -2.59 -5.71
CA VAL A 132 12.21 -3.06 -7.02
C VAL A 132 11.12 -3.97 -7.57
N TYR A 133 10.62 -3.65 -8.75
CA TYR A 133 9.75 -4.57 -9.49
C TYR A 133 10.61 -5.55 -10.30
N HIS A 134 10.47 -6.84 -10.04
CA HIS A 134 11.23 -7.90 -10.71
C HIS A 134 10.48 -8.54 -11.88
N GLY A 135 9.31 -8.02 -12.23
CA GLY A 135 8.47 -8.62 -13.26
C GLY A 135 7.57 -9.71 -12.69
N ARG A 136 7.31 -10.72 -13.52
CA ARG A 136 6.35 -11.77 -13.20
C ARG A 136 6.92 -13.18 -13.37
N ILE A 137 6.47 -14.08 -12.49
CA ILE A 137 6.66 -15.52 -12.62
C ILE A 137 5.54 -16.04 -13.51
N GLU A 138 5.87 -16.49 -14.69
CA GLU A 138 4.95 -16.98 -15.71
C GLU A 138 4.46 -18.40 -15.40
N VAL A 139 3.66 -18.56 -14.33
CA VAL A 139 3.22 -19.86 -13.81
C VAL A 139 2.61 -20.73 -14.88
N GLY A 140 1.72 -20.19 -15.70
CA GLY A 140 1.07 -20.94 -16.79
C GLY A 140 2.04 -21.42 -17.90
N LYS A 141 3.22 -20.78 -18.05
CA LYS A 141 4.27 -21.27 -18.94
C LYS A 141 5.14 -22.33 -18.30
N ILE A 142 5.45 -22.18 -16.99
CA ILE A 142 6.28 -23.11 -16.23
C ILE A 142 5.51 -24.40 -15.96
N ALA A 143 4.21 -24.29 -15.59
CA ALA A 143 3.31 -25.39 -15.29
C ALA A 143 2.10 -25.38 -16.24
N PRO A 144 2.21 -25.96 -17.46
CA PRO A 144 1.17 -25.84 -18.50
C PRO A 144 -0.20 -26.44 -18.15
N TRP A 145 -0.33 -27.13 -17.03
CA TRP A 145 -1.60 -27.65 -16.50
C TRP A 145 -2.38 -26.55 -15.71
N VAL A 146 -1.75 -25.41 -15.42
CA VAL A 146 -2.34 -24.27 -14.72
C VAL A 146 -3.08 -23.36 -15.74
N ASN A 147 -4.34 -23.07 -15.47
CA ASN A 147 -5.11 -22.08 -16.26
C ASN A 147 -5.11 -20.71 -15.55
N THR A 148 -5.29 -20.72 -14.23
CA THR A 148 -5.17 -19.51 -13.38
C THR A 148 -4.30 -19.80 -12.18
N SER A 149 -3.56 -18.78 -11.70
CA SER A 149 -2.74 -18.86 -10.49
C SER A 149 -2.99 -17.63 -9.63
N TRP A 150 -3.33 -17.85 -8.35
CA TRP A 150 -3.67 -16.80 -7.39
C TRP A 150 -3.04 -17.09 -6.04
N ALA A 151 -3.12 -16.11 -5.14
CA ALA A 151 -2.82 -16.23 -3.71
C ALA A 151 -1.61 -17.13 -3.44
N PRO A 152 -0.38 -16.64 -3.71
CA PRO A 152 0.83 -17.39 -3.41
C PRO A 152 1.11 -17.42 -1.90
N SER A 153 1.82 -18.48 -1.46
CA SER A 153 2.46 -18.53 -0.15
C SER A 153 3.84 -19.15 -0.30
N ILE A 154 4.88 -18.54 0.27
CA ILE A 154 6.28 -18.90 0.04
C ILE A 154 7.01 -19.22 1.34
N VAL A 155 7.89 -20.23 1.27
CA VAL A 155 8.92 -20.48 2.27
C VAL A 155 10.25 -20.75 1.61
N SER A 156 11.34 -20.58 2.36
CA SER A 156 12.67 -20.97 1.93
C SER A 156 13.37 -21.84 2.99
N ARG A 157 14.27 -22.68 2.54
CA ARG A 157 15.08 -23.54 3.42
C ARG A 157 16.43 -23.83 2.75
N VAL A 158 17.49 -23.87 3.56
CA VAL A 158 18.78 -24.39 3.11
C VAL A 158 18.71 -25.90 3.04
N GLU A 159 18.96 -26.46 1.85
CA GLU A 159 18.93 -27.90 1.60
C GLU A 159 20.31 -28.53 1.72
N ASP A 160 20.38 -29.87 1.58
CA ASP A 160 21.63 -30.68 1.72
C ASP A 160 22.74 -30.30 0.71
N ASP A 161 22.38 -29.65 -0.40
CA ASP A 161 23.33 -29.10 -1.39
C ASP A 161 23.99 -27.80 -0.95
N GLY A 162 23.56 -27.25 0.20
CA GLY A 162 24.04 -26.01 0.78
C GLY A 162 23.46 -24.74 0.14
N LEU A 163 22.50 -24.87 -0.78
CA LEU A 163 21.80 -23.76 -1.38
C LEU A 163 20.48 -23.49 -0.66
N THR A 164 20.04 -22.24 -0.69
CA THR A 164 18.67 -21.90 -0.29
C THR A 164 17.72 -22.28 -1.42
N HIS A 165 16.75 -23.12 -1.09
CA HIS A 165 15.65 -23.46 -1.98
C HIS A 165 14.40 -22.72 -1.56
N PHE A 166 13.65 -22.20 -2.53
CA PHE A 166 12.38 -21.53 -2.39
C PHE A 166 11.27 -22.45 -2.87
N TYR A 167 10.18 -22.50 -2.08
CA TYR A 167 8.97 -23.28 -2.37
C TYR A 167 7.80 -22.31 -2.42
N LEU A 168 7.27 -22.06 -3.61
CA LEU A 168 6.18 -21.10 -3.86
C LEU A 168 4.91 -21.87 -4.17
N TYR A 169 4.03 -21.98 -3.18
CA TYR A 169 2.70 -22.57 -3.31
C TYR A 169 1.76 -21.50 -3.91
N PHE A 170 0.76 -21.94 -4.64
CA PHE A 170 -0.23 -21.04 -5.25
C PHE A 170 -1.56 -21.73 -5.47
N SER A 171 -2.63 -20.95 -5.48
CA SER A 171 -3.96 -21.43 -5.83
C SER A 171 -4.05 -21.76 -7.32
N HIS A 172 -4.53 -22.96 -7.63
CA HIS A 172 -4.77 -23.42 -8.98
C HIS A 172 -6.26 -23.44 -9.29
N ASN A 173 -6.73 -22.55 -10.17
CA ASN A 173 -8.12 -22.48 -10.63
C ASN A 173 -9.19 -22.45 -9.51
N GLY A 174 -8.88 -21.92 -8.33
CA GLY A 174 -9.77 -21.92 -7.18
C GLY A 174 -10.19 -23.33 -6.70
N SER A 175 -9.45 -24.37 -7.06
CA SER A 175 -9.83 -25.76 -6.76
C SER A 175 -8.65 -26.69 -6.49
N GLY A 176 -7.47 -26.16 -6.25
CA GLY A 176 -6.26 -26.92 -5.94
C GLY A 176 -5.10 -26.01 -5.57
N VAL A 177 -4.00 -26.62 -5.13
CA VAL A 177 -2.74 -25.98 -4.79
C VAL A 177 -1.63 -26.56 -5.66
N GLY A 178 -0.91 -25.69 -6.37
CA GLY A 178 0.34 -26.00 -7.07
C GLY A 178 1.54 -25.56 -6.24
N VAL A 179 2.74 -26.02 -6.61
CA VAL A 179 4.00 -25.58 -6.04
C VAL A 179 5.06 -25.46 -7.11
N LEU A 180 5.79 -24.35 -7.10
CA LEU A 180 7.01 -24.15 -7.87
C LEU A 180 8.22 -24.12 -6.95
N THR A 181 9.37 -24.47 -7.48
CA THR A 181 10.64 -24.43 -6.75
C THR A 181 11.72 -23.69 -7.53
N SER A 182 12.61 -23.02 -6.80
CA SER A 182 13.79 -22.34 -7.35
C SER A 182 14.91 -22.27 -6.31
N THR A 183 16.13 -21.99 -6.76
CA THR A 183 17.27 -21.56 -5.92
C THR A 183 17.56 -20.06 -6.04
N ASP A 184 16.69 -19.33 -6.71
CA ASP A 184 16.77 -17.89 -6.89
C ASP A 184 15.37 -17.30 -6.62
N PRO A 185 15.23 -16.25 -5.81
CA PRO A 185 13.91 -15.73 -5.41
C PRO A 185 13.11 -15.12 -6.58
N VAL A 186 13.74 -14.79 -7.69
CA VAL A 186 13.11 -14.10 -8.83
C VAL A 186 13.01 -15.01 -10.07
N THR A 187 14.03 -15.79 -10.34
CA THR A 187 14.21 -16.53 -11.60
C THR A 187 14.32 -18.04 -11.38
N ASN A 188 14.51 -18.78 -12.46
CA ASN A 188 14.80 -20.24 -12.47
C ASN A 188 13.69 -21.11 -11.86
N TRP A 189 12.47 -20.61 -11.77
CA TRP A 189 11.33 -21.36 -11.25
C TRP A 189 11.01 -22.58 -12.12
N SER A 190 10.71 -23.69 -11.47
CA SER A 190 10.36 -24.96 -12.09
C SER A 190 9.16 -25.61 -11.41
N ASP A 191 8.42 -26.43 -12.17
CA ASP A 191 7.33 -27.28 -11.67
C ASP A 191 7.88 -28.67 -11.33
N PRO A 192 8.15 -29.00 -10.06
CA PRO A 192 8.76 -30.25 -9.67
C PRO A 192 7.80 -31.45 -9.78
N LEU A 193 6.50 -31.20 -9.75
CA LEU A 193 5.49 -32.26 -9.70
C LEU A 193 4.79 -32.52 -11.05
N GLY A 194 4.75 -31.57 -11.95
CA GLY A 194 4.00 -31.65 -13.21
C GLY A 194 2.49 -31.79 -13.04
N LYS A 195 1.97 -31.51 -11.85
CA LYS A 195 0.57 -31.63 -11.44
C LYS A 195 0.30 -30.86 -10.14
N PRO A 196 -0.97 -30.58 -9.81
CA PRO A 196 -1.27 -29.96 -8.50
C PRO A 196 -0.85 -30.91 -7.34
N LEU A 197 -0.34 -30.30 -6.25
CA LEU A 197 -0.09 -30.97 -4.98
C LEU A 197 -1.41 -31.31 -4.28
N VAL A 198 -2.33 -30.35 -4.21
CA VAL A 198 -3.71 -30.54 -3.73
C VAL A 198 -4.67 -30.36 -4.90
N TYR A 199 -5.70 -31.21 -4.98
CA TYR A 199 -6.71 -31.13 -6.02
C TYR A 199 -8.11 -31.44 -5.48
N GLN A 200 -9.13 -30.90 -6.12
CA GLN A 200 -10.52 -31.10 -5.74
C GLN A 200 -10.88 -32.59 -5.69
N ASN A 201 -11.65 -32.99 -4.68
CA ASN A 201 -12.07 -34.37 -4.41
C ASN A 201 -10.91 -35.33 -4.04
N MET A 202 -9.77 -34.83 -3.61
CA MET A 202 -8.74 -35.66 -3.00
C MET A 202 -9.27 -36.32 -1.73
N PRO A 203 -8.91 -37.57 -1.41
CA PRO A 203 -9.33 -38.22 -0.16
C PRO A 203 -8.97 -37.36 1.06
N GLY A 204 -9.89 -37.21 2.01
CA GLY A 204 -9.73 -36.38 3.20
C GLY A 204 -10.21 -34.91 3.00
N LEU A 205 -10.67 -34.53 1.79
CA LEU A 205 -11.17 -33.19 1.49
C LEU A 205 -12.68 -33.13 1.32
N GLU A 206 -13.44 -34.05 1.93
CA GLU A 206 -14.89 -34.18 1.74
C GLU A 206 -15.65 -32.90 2.11
N ASN A 207 -15.14 -32.14 3.10
CA ASN A 207 -15.71 -30.87 3.57
C ASN A 207 -15.01 -29.63 3.01
N CYS A 208 -14.06 -29.79 2.07
CA CYS A 208 -13.31 -28.71 1.45
C CYS A 208 -13.41 -28.77 -0.07
N PRO A 209 -14.57 -28.39 -0.65
CA PRO A 209 -14.82 -28.57 -2.08
C PRO A 209 -14.06 -27.60 -2.99
N ALA A 210 -13.51 -26.51 -2.43
CA ALA A 210 -12.61 -25.58 -3.11
C ALA A 210 -11.30 -25.44 -2.31
N PRO A 211 -10.37 -26.42 -2.40
CA PRO A 211 -9.11 -26.38 -1.69
C PRO A 211 -8.14 -25.44 -2.41
N PHE A 212 -8.15 -24.16 -2.06
CA PHE A 212 -7.27 -23.12 -2.59
C PHE A 212 -6.78 -22.20 -1.45
N ASP A 213 -6.10 -21.11 -1.76
CA ASP A 213 -5.43 -20.20 -0.83
C ASP A 213 -4.52 -20.94 0.15
N PRO A 214 -3.36 -21.41 -0.35
CA PRO A 214 -2.39 -22.08 0.49
C PRO A 214 -1.71 -21.11 1.45
N GLY A 215 -1.52 -21.52 2.70
CA GLY A 215 -0.66 -20.88 3.66
C GLY A 215 0.42 -21.87 4.13
N VAL A 216 1.69 -21.56 3.93
CA VAL A 216 2.80 -22.43 4.27
C VAL A 216 3.73 -21.82 5.30
N CYS A 217 4.17 -22.61 6.28
CA CYS A 217 5.26 -22.22 7.18
C CYS A 217 6.21 -23.39 7.45
N ILE A 218 7.40 -23.07 7.93
CA ILE A 218 8.38 -24.02 8.46
C ILE A 218 8.59 -23.69 9.93
N ASP A 219 8.47 -24.69 10.80
CA ASP A 219 8.68 -24.52 12.24
C ASP A 219 10.18 -24.57 12.62
N GLU A 220 10.49 -24.35 13.89
CA GLU A 220 11.85 -24.37 14.44
C GLU A 220 12.59 -25.71 14.29
N ASN A 221 11.86 -26.79 14.03
CA ASN A 221 12.43 -28.12 13.79
C ASN A 221 12.66 -28.38 12.30
N GLY A 222 12.36 -27.43 11.42
CA GLY A 222 12.43 -27.59 9.98
C GLY A 222 11.24 -28.33 9.38
N THR A 223 10.17 -28.55 10.14
CA THR A 223 8.95 -29.21 9.65
C THR A 223 8.11 -28.22 8.85
N GLY A 224 7.77 -28.62 7.63
CA GLY A 224 6.85 -27.86 6.80
C GLY A 224 5.38 -28.14 7.14
N TRP A 225 4.57 -27.10 7.12
CA TRP A 225 3.13 -27.15 7.36
C TRP A 225 2.39 -26.41 6.27
N LEU A 226 1.26 -26.94 5.84
CA LEU A 226 0.42 -26.34 4.81
C LEU A 226 -1.01 -26.23 5.32
N SER A 227 -1.59 -25.05 5.17
CA SER A 227 -3.01 -24.80 5.30
C SER A 227 -3.63 -24.48 3.94
N PHE A 228 -4.92 -24.73 3.77
CA PHE A 228 -5.69 -24.30 2.61
C PHE A 228 -7.19 -24.46 2.86
N GLY A 229 -7.99 -23.82 2.05
CA GLY A 229 -9.44 -23.96 2.04
C GLY A 229 -10.10 -22.75 1.45
N GLY A 230 -11.30 -22.92 0.94
CA GLY A 230 -12.05 -21.80 0.38
C GLY A 230 -13.43 -22.13 -0.10
N GLY A 231 -14.15 -21.07 -0.37
CA GLY A 231 -15.45 -21.08 -0.99
C GLY A 231 -16.63 -21.13 -0.02
N VAL A 232 -17.73 -20.53 -0.47
CA VAL A 232 -19.02 -20.57 0.25
C VAL A 232 -19.67 -21.93 0.01
N HIS A 233 -19.70 -22.74 1.03
CA HIS A 233 -20.39 -24.03 1.01
C HIS A 233 -21.43 -24.12 2.10
N ALA A 234 -22.12 -25.27 2.14
CA ALA A 234 -23.14 -25.54 3.15
C ALA A 234 -22.60 -25.32 4.58
N ASP A 235 -21.30 -25.45 4.79
CA ASP A 235 -20.63 -25.29 6.07
C ASP A 235 -19.72 -24.02 6.17
N GLY A 236 -19.40 -23.38 5.04
CA GLY A 236 -18.78 -22.05 5.03
C GLY A 236 -19.75 -20.97 5.48
N GLY A 237 -19.26 -19.92 6.12
CA GLY A 237 -20.10 -18.83 6.63
C GLY A 237 -20.97 -19.19 7.84
N LYS A 238 -20.77 -20.36 8.46
CA LYS A 238 -21.38 -20.73 9.73
C LYS A 238 -20.48 -20.33 10.89
N ILE A 239 -21.06 -20.21 12.09
CA ILE A 239 -20.30 -19.98 13.33
C ILE A 239 -19.26 -21.10 13.49
N HIS A 240 -19.62 -22.33 13.25
CA HIS A 240 -18.70 -23.47 13.21
C HIS A 240 -18.49 -23.93 11.78
N SER A 241 -17.30 -23.67 11.24
CA SER A 241 -16.92 -24.04 9.90
C SER A 241 -15.65 -24.90 9.92
N PHE A 242 -15.77 -26.14 9.46
CA PHE A 242 -14.69 -27.11 9.38
C PHE A 242 -14.14 -27.28 7.95
N VAL A 243 -14.24 -26.24 7.13
CA VAL A 243 -13.74 -26.20 5.76
C VAL A 243 -12.23 -26.15 5.68
N PRO A 244 -11.53 -25.32 6.49
CA PRO A 244 -10.07 -25.21 6.39
C PRO A 244 -9.37 -26.51 6.78
N LYS A 245 -8.23 -26.75 6.13
CA LYS A 245 -7.40 -27.93 6.32
C LYS A 245 -6.00 -27.53 6.73
N ILE A 246 -5.43 -28.31 7.65
CA ILE A 246 -4.03 -28.27 8.05
C ILE A 246 -3.42 -29.64 7.75
N VAL A 247 -2.19 -29.66 7.25
CA VAL A 247 -1.46 -30.89 6.97
C VAL A 247 0.04 -30.68 7.22
N LYS A 248 0.70 -31.71 7.73
CA LYS A 248 2.15 -31.78 7.80
C LYS A 248 2.70 -32.17 6.43
N LEU A 249 3.61 -31.37 5.91
CA LEU A 249 4.33 -31.68 4.67
C LEU A 249 5.39 -32.78 4.90
N GLY A 250 5.69 -33.49 3.84
CA GLY A 250 6.84 -34.37 3.81
C GLY A 250 8.17 -33.61 3.91
N GLU A 251 9.26 -34.33 4.15
CA GLU A 251 10.60 -33.75 4.26
C GLU A 251 11.01 -32.98 2.99
N ASP A 252 10.48 -33.36 1.84
CA ASP A 252 10.70 -32.72 0.55
C ASP A 252 9.88 -31.45 0.31
N LEU A 253 8.96 -31.10 1.22
CA LEU A 253 7.99 -30.02 1.08
C LEU A 253 7.08 -30.13 -0.18
N LEU A 254 7.07 -31.28 -0.83
CA LEU A 254 6.35 -31.59 -2.08
C LEU A 254 5.37 -32.77 -1.92
N SER A 255 5.26 -33.31 -0.72
CA SER A 255 4.39 -34.42 -0.34
C SER A 255 3.76 -34.22 1.04
N PHE A 256 2.93 -35.16 1.50
CA PHE A 256 2.29 -35.06 2.82
C PHE A 256 2.80 -36.17 3.74
N ASP A 257 3.02 -35.83 5.02
CA ASP A 257 3.44 -36.74 6.10
C ASP A 257 2.36 -36.86 7.20
N SER A 258 1.14 -36.45 6.94
CA SER A 258 -0.02 -36.66 7.80
C SER A 258 -1.31 -36.73 6.99
N GLU A 259 -2.39 -37.13 7.67
CA GLU A 259 -3.76 -36.89 7.17
C GLU A 259 -4.10 -35.40 7.28
N PHE A 260 -5.11 -34.95 6.50
CA PHE A 260 -5.65 -33.60 6.59
C PHE A 260 -6.50 -33.44 7.85
N VAL A 261 -6.23 -32.41 8.61
CA VAL A 261 -6.99 -32.03 9.81
C VAL A 261 -7.92 -30.86 9.47
N SER A 262 -9.19 -30.98 9.80
CA SER A 262 -10.16 -29.88 9.71
C SER A 262 -10.14 -29.10 11.02
N ILE A 263 -10.05 -27.79 10.95
CA ILE A 263 -10.12 -26.90 12.10
C ILE A 263 -11.41 -26.07 12.08
N ASP A 264 -11.92 -25.72 13.26
CA ASP A 264 -13.13 -24.92 13.40
C ASP A 264 -12.77 -23.41 13.29
N ALA A 265 -13.05 -22.81 12.13
CA ALA A 265 -12.77 -21.41 11.85
C ALA A 265 -14.11 -20.65 11.66
N PRO A 266 -14.54 -19.82 12.63
CA PRO A 266 -15.82 -19.14 12.60
C PRO A 266 -16.06 -18.30 11.34
N TYR A 267 -17.17 -18.54 10.66
CA TYR A 267 -17.55 -17.85 9.44
C TYR A 267 -16.51 -17.93 8.30
N PHE A 268 -15.73 -19.00 8.26
CA PHE A 268 -14.67 -19.18 7.26
C PHE A 268 -15.15 -18.94 5.82
N PHE A 269 -14.32 -18.25 5.02
CA PHE A 269 -14.55 -18.04 3.60
C PHE A 269 -13.32 -18.40 2.74
N GLU A 270 -12.18 -17.71 2.91
CA GLU A 270 -10.99 -17.85 2.07
C GLU A 270 -9.74 -17.26 2.75
N ALA A 271 -8.66 -17.04 1.99
CA ALA A 271 -7.42 -16.39 2.42
C ALA A 271 -6.73 -17.11 3.59
N SER A 272 -6.60 -18.44 3.49
CA SER A 272 -5.88 -19.24 4.47
C SER A 272 -4.40 -18.87 4.48
N GLU A 273 -3.86 -18.56 5.64
CA GLU A 273 -2.42 -18.41 5.86
C GLU A 273 -2.01 -19.11 7.15
N LEU A 274 -0.78 -19.61 7.19
CA LEU A 274 -0.22 -20.29 8.36
C LEU A 274 1.16 -19.73 8.67
N ASN A 275 1.33 -19.22 9.89
CA ASN A 275 2.57 -18.65 10.36
C ASN A 275 3.05 -19.38 11.60
N TYR A 276 4.36 -19.49 11.79
CA TYR A 276 4.98 -19.99 13.00
C TYR A 276 5.85 -18.92 13.62
N ILE A 277 5.49 -18.46 14.83
CA ILE A 277 6.15 -17.36 15.53
C ILE A 277 6.34 -17.76 16.99
N ASP A 278 7.57 -17.75 17.49
CA ASP A 278 7.91 -17.99 18.90
C ASP A 278 7.25 -19.26 19.50
N GLY A 279 7.27 -20.38 18.77
CA GLY A 279 6.74 -21.65 19.24
C GLY A 279 5.22 -21.78 19.15
N THR A 280 4.55 -20.89 18.44
CA THR A 280 3.09 -20.88 18.26
C THR A 280 2.74 -20.81 16.77
N TYR A 281 1.78 -21.61 16.36
CA TYR A 281 1.19 -21.55 15.03
C TYR A 281 0.01 -20.61 15.04
N TYR A 282 -0.02 -19.72 14.07
CA TYR A 282 -1.10 -18.76 13.81
C TYR A 282 -1.74 -19.12 12.48
N TYR A 283 -2.98 -19.56 12.51
CA TYR A 283 -3.79 -19.72 11.33
C TYR A 283 -4.65 -18.48 11.13
N THR A 284 -4.50 -17.81 10.00
CA THR A 284 -5.29 -16.62 9.66
C THR A 284 -6.17 -16.89 8.44
N TYR A 285 -7.30 -16.20 8.36
CA TYR A 285 -8.27 -16.39 7.28
C TYR A 285 -9.22 -15.20 7.16
N CYS A 286 -9.79 -15.00 5.98
CA CYS A 286 -10.90 -14.07 5.76
C CYS A 286 -12.23 -14.74 6.06
N ASN A 287 -13.05 -14.11 6.88
CA ASN A 287 -14.42 -14.56 7.13
C ASN A 287 -15.37 -14.08 6.04
N ASP A 288 -16.56 -14.68 5.95
CA ASP A 288 -17.49 -14.49 4.86
C ASP A 288 -18.09 -13.05 4.79
N TRP A 289 -18.73 -12.75 3.67
CA TRP A 289 -19.33 -11.47 3.33
C TRP A 289 -20.77 -11.31 3.83
N GLN A 290 -21.38 -12.34 4.42
CA GLN A 290 -22.78 -12.34 4.76
C GLN A 290 -23.04 -11.50 6.02
N THR A 291 -24.23 -10.93 6.10
CA THR A 291 -24.70 -10.25 7.30
C THR A 291 -24.76 -11.25 8.46
N ARG A 292 -24.13 -10.91 9.58
CA ARG A 292 -24.10 -11.74 10.78
C ARG A 292 -25.48 -11.85 11.43
N GLY A 293 -25.90 -13.07 11.78
CA GLY A 293 -27.06 -13.30 12.64
C GLY A 293 -26.79 -12.83 14.09
N ALA A 294 -27.82 -12.91 14.93
CA ALA A 294 -27.68 -12.57 16.34
C ALA A 294 -26.87 -13.62 17.14
N GLU A 295 -26.80 -14.86 16.66
CA GLU A 295 -26.15 -15.98 17.33
C GLU A 295 -24.64 -15.80 17.31
N TRP A 296 -24.02 -16.02 18.48
CA TRP A 296 -22.59 -16.04 18.69
C TRP A 296 -22.29 -16.74 20.01
N ASP A 297 -21.44 -17.73 20.02
CA ASP A 297 -21.21 -18.61 21.17
C ASP A 297 -19.75 -18.70 21.64
N TYR A 298 -18.84 -17.86 21.07
CA TYR A 298 -17.49 -17.68 21.58
C TYR A 298 -17.50 -16.66 22.73
N GLU A 299 -17.53 -17.15 23.95
CA GLU A 299 -17.62 -16.31 25.17
C GLU A 299 -16.37 -15.43 25.31
N GLY A 300 -16.58 -14.14 25.53
CA GLY A 300 -15.50 -13.17 25.75
C GLY A 300 -14.78 -12.68 24.48
N ILE A 301 -15.14 -13.19 23.32
CA ILE A 301 -14.57 -12.78 22.04
C ILE A 301 -15.66 -12.07 21.23
N GLU A 302 -15.35 -10.90 20.69
CA GLU A 302 -16.26 -10.14 19.86
C GLU A 302 -16.55 -10.88 18.53
N LYS A 303 -17.80 -10.81 18.08
CA LYS A 303 -18.20 -11.37 16.80
C LYS A 303 -17.57 -10.56 15.67
N PRO A 304 -16.79 -11.20 14.77
CA PRO A 304 -16.06 -10.47 13.74
C PRO A 304 -17.01 -9.80 12.74
N PRO A 305 -16.70 -8.58 12.29
CA PRO A 305 -17.38 -8.00 11.12
C PRO A 305 -17.23 -8.90 9.90
N SER A 306 -18.14 -8.77 8.92
CA SER A 306 -18.02 -9.51 7.67
C SER A 306 -16.78 -9.09 6.87
N CYS A 307 -16.15 -10.03 6.19
CA CYS A 307 -14.94 -9.82 5.39
C CYS A 307 -13.75 -9.24 6.17
N SER A 308 -13.64 -9.55 7.47
CA SER A 308 -12.45 -9.24 8.26
C SER A 308 -11.53 -10.45 8.36
N MET A 309 -10.25 -10.22 8.57
CA MET A 309 -9.31 -11.29 8.89
C MET A 309 -9.43 -11.65 10.36
N ALA A 310 -9.48 -12.95 10.61
CA ALA A 310 -9.53 -13.54 11.94
C ALA A 310 -8.43 -14.58 12.11
N TYR A 311 -8.14 -14.98 13.35
CA TYR A 311 -7.07 -15.94 13.59
C TYR A 311 -7.36 -16.92 14.70
N LEU A 312 -6.69 -18.06 14.59
CA LEU A 312 -6.61 -19.11 15.61
C LEU A 312 -5.14 -19.37 15.95
N THR A 313 -4.90 -19.86 17.15
CA THR A 313 -3.55 -20.24 17.59
C THR A 313 -3.52 -21.64 18.16
N THR A 314 -2.38 -22.34 17.98
CA THR A 314 -2.11 -23.63 18.61
C THR A 314 -0.60 -23.87 18.77
N LYS A 315 -0.24 -24.86 19.57
CA LYS A 315 1.11 -25.45 19.62
C LYS A 315 1.18 -26.86 19.04
N THR A 316 0.03 -27.43 18.66
CA THR A 316 -0.11 -28.82 18.19
C THR A 316 -1.03 -28.86 16.96
N PRO A 317 -0.56 -28.48 15.77
CA PRO A 317 -1.43 -28.19 14.62
C PRO A 317 -2.24 -29.37 14.10
N LEU A 318 -1.84 -30.63 14.38
CA LEU A 318 -2.63 -31.81 14.01
C LEU A 318 -3.71 -32.20 15.03
N ASP A 319 -3.78 -31.53 16.18
CA ASP A 319 -4.86 -31.69 17.14
C ASP A 319 -5.93 -30.62 16.86
N ALA A 320 -7.02 -31.00 16.21
CA ALA A 320 -8.10 -30.08 15.82
C ALA A 320 -8.72 -29.34 17.02
N GLU A 321 -8.74 -29.98 18.20
CA GLU A 321 -9.34 -29.40 19.42
C GLU A 321 -8.40 -28.43 20.13
N SER A 322 -7.12 -28.39 19.74
CA SER A 322 -6.11 -27.49 20.31
C SER A 322 -6.12 -26.08 19.73
N TRP A 323 -6.83 -25.88 18.62
CA TRP A 323 -6.92 -24.58 17.97
C TRP A 323 -7.87 -23.66 18.74
N GLU A 324 -7.34 -22.55 19.23
CA GLU A 324 -8.09 -21.54 19.96
C GLU A 324 -8.39 -20.33 19.05
N TYR A 325 -9.68 -20.03 18.86
CA TYR A 325 -10.10 -18.85 18.15
C TYR A 325 -9.81 -17.60 19.00
N ARG A 326 -9.16 -16.58 18.39
CA ARG A 326 -8.71 -15.36 19.06
C ARG A 326 -9.50 -14.10 18.67
N GLY A 327 -10.30 -14.17 17.61
CA GLY A 327 -11.08 -13.05 17.12
C GLY A 327 -10.56 -12.47 15.80
N ALA A 328 -11.13 -11.34 15.39
CA ALA A 328 -10.63 -10.57 14.27
C ALA A 328 -9.40 -9.76 14.70
N TYR A 329 -8.44 -9.59 13.79
CA TYR A 329 -7.24 -8.79 14.01
C TYR A 329 -7.04 -7.70 12.92
N PHE A 330 -7.65 -7.87 11.74
CA PHE A 330 -7.53 -6.91 10.66
C PHE A 330 -8.89 -6.74 9.97
N TYR A 331 -9.42 -5.54 10.05
CA TYR A 331 -10.67 -5.25 9.39
C TYR A 331 -10.46 -5.05 7.89
N ASN A 332 -11.50 -5.31 7.11
CA ASN A 332 -11.48 -4.96 5.72
C ASN A 332 -11.14 -3.47 5.56
N SER A 333 -10.35 -3.12 4.55
CA SER A 333 -9.94 -1.73 4.33
C SER A 333 -11.10 -0.74 4.12
N GLY A 334 -12.31 -1.27 3.85
CA GLY A 334 -13.57 -0.54 3.90
C GLY A 334 -14.08 -0.27 5.31
N GLN A 335 -13.42 -0.79 6.34
CA GLN A 335 -13.88 -0.70 7.73
C GLN A 335 -12.68 -0.48 8.64
N ASN A 336 -12.65 0.64 9.33
CA ASN A 336 -11.79 0.81 10.49
C ASN A 336 -12.50 0.24 11.74
N ALA A 337 -11.89 0.36 12.91
CA ALA A 337 -12.49 -0.07 14.19
C ALA A 337 -13.88 0.53 14.44
N ASP A 338 -14.18 1.69 13.84
CA ASP A 338 -15.47 2.39 13.92
C ASP A 338 -16.41 2.04 12.76
N GLY A 339 -16.02 1.13 11.87
CA GLY A 339 -16.78 0.76 10.68
C GLY A 339 -16.68 1.75 9.52
N GLN A 340 -15.72 2.67 9.57
CA GLN A 340 -15.44 3.63 8.51
C GLN A 340 -14.04 3.41 7.94
N SER A 341 -13.89 3.41 6.65
CA SER A 341 -12.59 3.42 6.01
C SER A 341 -12.53 4.52 4.97
N GLY A 342 -11.36 5.08 4.84
CA GLY A 342 -11.07 6.01 3.79
C GLY A 342 -10.61 5.36 2.48
N MET A 343 -10.70 4.05 2.29
CA MET A 343 -10.20 3.35 1.10
C MET A 343 -11.22 2.38 0.54
N ARG A 344 -11.30 2.32 -0.79
CA ARG A 344 -12.07 1.29 -1.47
C ARG A 344 -11.44 -0.09 -1.23
N TRP A 345 -12.27 -1.10 -1.15
CA TRP A 345 -11.89 -2.45 -0.84
C TRP A 345 -12.60 -3.47 -1.74
N GLY A 346 -11.97 -4.63 -1.88
CA GLY A 346 -12.54 -5.82 -2.47
C GLY A 346 -12.64 -6.95 -1.43
N ASN A 347 -12.08 -8.12 -1.74
CA ASN A 347 -11.82 -9.17 -0.75
C ASN A 347 -10.66 -8.76 0.18
N ASN A 348 -10.35 -9.58 1.17
CA ASN A 348 -9.31 -9.32 2.15
C ASN A 348 -8.37 -10.52 2.26
N HIS A 349 -7.08 -10.27 2.24
CA HIS A 349 -6.04 -11.27 2.37
C HIS A 349 -4.80 -10.63 3.00
N THR A 350 -4.22 -11.28 4.00
CA THR A 350 -3.06 -10.76 4.72
C THR A 350 -1.97 -11.80 4.86
N HIS A 351 -0.74 -11.36 5.01
CA HIS A 351 0.42 -12.18 5.33
C HIS A 351 1.26 -11.49 6.40
N PHE A 352 1.72 -12.26 7.40
CA PHE A 352 2.64 -11.75 8.42
C PHE A 352 4.08 -11.98 7.99
N CYS A 353 4.91 -10.98 8.17
CA CYS A 353 6.35 -11.15 8.00
C CYS A 353 7.12 -10.37 9.05
N GLU A 354 8.19 -10.96 9.53
CA GLU A 354 9.22 -10.25 10.29
C GLU A 354 10.33 -9.83 9.32
N TYR A 355 10.76 -8.57 9.40
CA TYR A 355 11.89 -8.08 8.65
C TYR A 355 12.68 -7.09 9.49
N GLN A 356 13.98 -7.31 9.62
CA GLN A 356 14.89 -6.48 10.43
C GLN A 356 14.39 -6.26 11.87
N GLY A 357 13.82 -7.32 12.49
CA GLY A 357 13.34 -7.30 13.87
C GLY A 357 12.00 -6.57 14.09
N THR A 358 11.30 -6.22 13.02
CA THR A 358 9.99 -5.58 13.06
C THR A 358 8.95 -6.46 12.39
N ASN A 359 7.78 -6.59 13.03
CA ASN A 359 6.66 -7.34 12.47
C ASN A 359 5.82 -6.44 11.55
N TYR A 360 5.56 -6.93 10.35
CA TYR A 360 4.75 -6.28 9.33
C TYR A 360 3.56 -7.15 8.93
N ILE A 361 2.50 -6.49 8.48
CA ILE A 361 1.37 -7.10 7.82
C ILE A 361 1.35 -6.65 6.36
N LEU A 362 1.46 -7.59 5.45
CA LEU A 362 1.21 -7.37 4.04
C LEU A 362 -0.26 -7.65 3.76
N HIS A 363 -0.87 -6.85 2.94
CA HIS A 363 -2.30 -6.99 2.58
C HIS A 363 -2.58 -6.30 1.24
N HIS A 364 -3.83 -6.26 0.80
CA HIS A 364 -4.21 -5.51 -0.38
C HIS A 364 -5.47 -4.68 -0.17
N THR A 365 -5.62 -3.65 -1.00
CA THR A 365 -6.80 -2.80 -1.10
C THR A 365 -7.08 -2.47 -2.57
N LEU A 366 -8.06 -1.62 -2.85
CA LEU A 366 -8.27 -1.03 -4.18
C LEU A 366 -7.69 0.40 -4.28
N LEU A 367 -6.68 0.72 -3.45
CA LEU A 367 -6.18 2.10 -3.33
C LEU A 367 -5.62 2.65 -4.64
N LEU A 368 -4.75 1.90 -5.34
CA LEU A 368 -4.17 2.36 -6.61
C LEU A 368 -5.24 2.58 -7.67
N GLU A 369 -6.21 1.67 -7.77
CA GLU A 369 -7.33 1.82 -8.69
C GLU A 369 -8.21 3.03 -8.32
N GLU A 370 -8.48 3.22 -7.04
CA GLU A 370 -9.23 4.38 -6.54
C GLU A 370 -8.55 5.69 -6.94
N LEU A 371 -7.24 5.80 -6.70
CA LEU A 371 -6.43 6.97 -7.03
C LEU A 371 -6.36 7.23 -8.54
N SER A 372 -6.35 6.18 -9.35
CA SER A 372 -6.39 6.28 -10.81
C SER A 372 -7.79 6.54 -11.39
N GLY A 373 -8.83 6.59 -10.54
CA GLY A 373 -10.21 6.76 -10.97
C GLY A 373 -10.84 5.53 -11.63
N GLY A 374 -10.21 4.36 -11.50
CA GLY A 374 -10.71 3.09 -12.00
C GLY A 374 -11.85 2.52 -11.16
N THR A 375 -12.60 1.56 -11.72
CA THR A 375 -13.71 0.88 -11.06
C THR A 375 -13.82 -0.61 -11.43
N ALA A 376 -12.74 -1.18 -11.96
CA ALA A 376 -12.71 -2.55 -12.47
C ALA A 376 -12.44 -3.60 -11.38
N GLY A 377 -11.96 -3.19 -10.19
CA GLY A 377 -11.69 -4.07 -9.05
C GLY A 377 -10.26 -4.58 -8.98
N PHE A 378 -9.29 -3.85 -9.56
CA PHE A 378 -7.87 -4.22 -9.49
C PHE A 378 -7.27 -3.82 -8.14
N ARG A 379 -6.65 -4.82 -7.50
CA ARG A 379 -6.10 -4.68 -6.14
C ARG A 379 -4.67 -4.16 -6.17
N SER A 380 -4.27 -3.52 -5.09
CA SER A 380 -2.93 -3.00 -4.88
C SER A 380 -2.36 -3.49 -3.55
N MET A 381 -1.13 -3.97 -3.58
CA MET A 381 -0.43 -4.48 -2.42
C MET A 381 -0.02 -3.34 -1.49
N MET A 382 -0.17 -3.59 -0.20
CA MET A 382 0.06 -2.65 0.88
C MET A 382 0.93 -3.29 1.96
N VAL A 383 1.58 -2.47 2.77
CA VAL A 383 2.31 -2.91 3.96
C VAL A 383 2.06 -1.97 5.13
N ASP A 384 1.77 -2.52 6.29
CA ASP A 384 1.60 -1.79 7.55
C ASP A 384 2.34 -2.51 8.69
N TYR A 385 2.49 -1.85 9.83
CA TYR A 385 3.05 -2.48 11.03
C TYR A 385 2.04 -3.47 11.63
N LEU A 386 2.53 -4.63 12.06
CA LEU A 386 1.75 -5.60 12.80
C LEU A 386 2.05 -5.46 14.30
N PRO A 387 1.14 -4.87 15.10
CA PRO A 387 1.35 -4.67 16.53
C PRO A 387 1.09 -5.96 17.32
N MET A 388 1.87 -7.02 17.05
CA MET A 388 1.75 -8.31 17.71
C MET A 388 2.51 -8.31 19.04
N ASP A 389 1.86 -8.77 20.11
CA ASP A 389 2.55 -9.17 21.34
C ASP A 389 2.92 -10.66 21.25
N THR A 390 4.16 -10.95 20.92
CA THR A 390 4.64 -12.34 20.78
C THR A 390 4.64 -13.10 22.11
N THR A 391 4.58 -12.42 23.25
CA THR A 391 4.53 -13.06 24.57
C THR A 391 3.15 -13.64 24.88
N SER A 392 2.08 -12.89 24.62
CA SER A 392 0.70 -13.34 24.82
C SER A 392 0.11 -14.03 23.59
N GLY A 393 0.68 -13.79 22.41
CA GLY A 393 0.15 -14.23 21.14
C GLY A 393 -1.05 -13.40 20.67
N GLU A 394 -1.30 -12.26 21.32
CA GLU A 394 -2.40 -11.37 20.96
C GLU A 394 -2.00 -10.42 19.83
N ILE A 395 -2.92 -10.27 18.90
CA ILE A 395 -2.81 -9.30 17.80
C ILE A 395 -3.95 -8.30 18.00
N PRO A 396 -3.65 -7.05 18.38
CA PRO A 396 -4.66 -6.00 18.45
C PRO A 396 -5.30 -5.78 17.08
N ILE A 397 -6.55 -5.33 17.06
CA ILE A 397 -7.21 -4.97 15.81
C ILE A 397 -6.41 -3.87 15.13
N THR A 398 -6.07 -4.10 13.88
CA THR A 398 -5.35 -3.15 13.02
C THR A 398 -6.10 -2.94 11.71
N ALA A 399 -5.74 -1.93 10.97
CA ALA A 399 -6.39 -1.55 9.74
C ALA A 399 -5.37 -1.11 8.68
N ALA A 400 -5.80 -1.18 7.42
CA ALA A 400 -5.01 -0.67 6.30
C ALA A 400 -4.80 0.84 6.40
N THR A 401 -3.58 1.31 6.12
CA THR A 401 -3.28 2.73 6.11
C THR A 401 -2.68 3.19 4.77
N ARG A 402 -2.95 4.44 4.40
CA ARG A 402 -2.24 5.07 3.27
C ARG A 402 -0.81 5.39 3.64
N LYS A 403 -0.55 5.67 4.91
CA LYS A 403 0.77 5.98 5.43
C LYS A 403 1.75 4.83 5.23
N GLY A 404 1.29 3.58 5.49
CA GLY A 404 2.18 2.43 5.46
C GLY A 404 3.29 2.53 6.50
N VAL A 405 4.48 2.07 6.13
CA VAL A 405 5.63 1.98 7.01
C VAL A 405 6.72 2.99 6.62
N SER A 406 7.58 3.30 7.57
CA SER A 406 8.71 4.21 7.36
C SER A 406 9.87 3.52 6.64
N GLN A 407 10.69 4.29 5.93
CA GLN A 407 11.98 3.83 5.44
C GLN A 407 12.88 3.47 6.63
N ILE A 408 13.45 2.27 6.61
CA ILE A 408 14.26 1.75 7.74
C ILE A 408 15.76 1.98 7.57
N LYS A 409 16.20 2.29 6.36
CA LYS A 409 17.59 2.71 6.06
C LYS A 409 17.60 3.53 4.78
N LEU A 410 18.62 4.32 4.59
CA LEU A 410 18.82 5.06 3.34
C LEU A 410 19.31 4.13 2.23
N LEU A 411 18.88 4.38 1.00
CA LEU A 411 19.38 3.67 -0.17
C LEU A 411 20.85 4.03 -0.43
N ASP A 412 21.67 3.02 -0.77
CA ASP A 412 23.06 3.24 -1.21
C ASP A 412 23.08 3.64 -2.70
N PRO A 413 23.32 4.92 -3.04
CA PRO A 413 23.34 5.35 -4.43
C PRO A 413 24.61 4.90 -5.18
N TYR A 414 25.63 4.42 -4.45
CA TYR A 414 26.90 3.96 -5.03
C TYR A 414 26.91 2.48 -5.39
N ALA A 415 25.91 1.73 -4.93
CA ALA A 415 25.63 0.38 -5.43
C ALA A 415 25.00 0.43 -6.83
N GLU A 416 25.09 -0.65 -7.60
CA GLU A 416 24.31 -0.79 -8.84
C GLU A 416 22.84 -1.04 -8.47
N ASN A 417 22.01 -0.03 -8.67
CA ASN A 417 20.57 -0.05 -8.41
C ASN A 417 19.82 -0.46 -9.69
N SER A 418 18.76 -1.26 -9.55
CA SER A 418 17.84 -1.56 -10.64
C SER A 418 17.20 -0.28 -11.19
N GLY A 419 16.99 -0.19 -12.50
CA GLY A 419 16.17 0.88 -13.09
C GLY A 419 14.71 0.85 -12.62
N ALA A 420 14.23 -0.32 -12.18
CA ALA A 420 12.87 -0.53 -11.66
C ALA A 420 12.77 -0.31 -10.15
N VAL A 421 13.82 0.23 -9.47
CA VAL A 421 13.74 0.63 -8.07
C VAL A 421 13.08 2.00 -7.96
N MET A 422 12.02 2.10 -7.16
CA MET A 422 11.33 3.36 -6.97
C MET A 422 10.46 3.39 -5.71
N PHE A 423 10.30 4.56 -5.15
CA PHE A 423 9.24 4.84 -4.20
C PHE A 423 7.92 5.12 -4.92
N THR A 424 7.96 5.95 -5.95
CA THR A 424 6.83 6.27 -6.85
C THR A 424 7.35 6.68 -8.22
N SER A 425 6.46 6.83 -9.18
CA SER A 425 6.79 7.25 -10.55
C SER A 425 5.58 7.86 -11.24
N ALA A 426 5.81 8.54 -12.35
CA ALA A 426 4.77 8.90 -13.29
C ALA A 426 5.17 8.49 -14.71
N ASP A 427 4.20 7.99 -15.47
CA ASP A 427 4.35 7.56 -16.87
C ASP A 427 5.49 6.56 -17.08
N ILE A 428 5.68 5.66 -16.13
CA ILE A 428 6.66 4.57 -16.19
C ILE A 428 5.94 3.22 -16.35
N GLY A 429 6.33 2.50 -17.37
CA GLY A 429 6.06 1.08 -17.58
C GLY A 429 7.34 0.26 -17.43
N TYR A 430 7.31 -0.95 -17.94
CA TYR A 430 8.44 -1.89 -17.83
C TYR A 430 8.69 -2.62 -19.13
N SER A 431 9.94 -3.02 -19.36
CA SER A 431 10.29 -3.97 -20.41
C SER A 431 9.84 -5.39 -20.07
N ASP A 432 9.79 -6.28 -21.06
CA ASP A 432 9.43 -7.69 -20.84
C ASP A 432 10.53 -8.46 -20.10
N GLY A 433 10.13 -9.51 -19.41
CA GLY A 433 11.01 -10.49 -18.78
C GLY A 433 11.18 -10.30 -17.27
N ALA A 434 12.08 -11.11 -16.69
CA ALA A 434 12.48 -10.98 -15.31
C ALA A 434 13.51 -9.84 -15.14
N ASN A 435 13.45 -9.15 -13.98
CA ASN A 435 14.25 -7.95 -13.72
C ASN A 435 14.14 -6.91 -14.85
N PRO A 436 12.91 -6.44 -15.13
CA PRO A 436 12.66 -5.55 -16.26
C PRO A 436 13.35 -4.19 -16.08
N ALA A 437 13.66 -3.54 -17.17
CA ALA A 437 14.03 -2.14 -17.17
C ALA A 437 12.79 -1.26 -16.93
N ALA A 438 12.93 -0.16 -16.21
CA ALA A 438 11.94 0.90 -16.23
C ALA A 438 11.89 1.54 -17.63
N LYS A 439 10.71 1.80 -18.12
CA LYS A 439 10.47 2.29 -19.47
C LYS A 439 9.57 3.52 -19.43
N SER A 440 10.05 4.65 -19.97
CA SER A 440 9.21 5.83 -20.14
C SER A 440 8.11 5.56 -21.18
N ILE A 441 6.86 5.93 -20.85
CA ILE A 441 5.73 5.84 -21.78
C ILE A 441 5.32 7.19 -22.36
N ALA A 442 5.84 8.28 -21.78
CA ALA A 442 5.63 9.64 -22.23
C ALA A 442 6.91 10.47 -22.06
N ASP A 443 6.97 11.60 -22.76
CA ASP A 443 7.97 12.64 -22.52
C ASP A 443 7.71 13.29 -21.15
N GLY A 444 8.78 13.54 -20.37
CA GLY A 444 8.67 14.03 -19.01
C GLY A 444 8.34 12.95 -17.97
N ALA A 445 8.27 11.66 -18.33
CA ALA A 445 8.15 10.56 -17.38
C ALA A 445 9.27 10.60 -16.33
N TRP A 446 8.99 10.14 -15.12
CA TRP A 446 9.99 10.15 -14.06
C TRP A 446 9.87 8.99 -13.07
N VAL A 447 11.02 8.65 -12.48
CA VAL A 447 11.16 7.74 -11.34
C VAL A 447 11.60 8.56 -10.15
N TYR A 448 10.98 8.36 -8.99
CA TYR A 448 11.38 8.94 -7.72
C TYR A 448 11.87 7.86 -6.77
N VAL A 449 13.07 8.06 -6.24
CA VAL A 449 13.71 7.23 -5.23
C VAL A 449 13.84 8.04 -3.95
N LYS A 450 13.28 7.51 -2.86
CA LYS A 450 13.24 8.19 -1.57
C LYS A 450 14.51 7.91 -0.79
N GLY A 451 15.09 8.94 -0.20
CA GLY A 451 16.14 8.88 0.82
C GLY A 451 17.37 8.06 0.42
N ALA A 452 18.29 8.66 -0.33
CA ALA A 452 19.59 8.07 -0.67
C ALA A 452 20.74 8.75 0.11
N ASP A 453 21.74 7.96 0.54
CA ASP A 453 22.90 8.44 1.33
C ASP A 453 24.06 8.89 0.44
N PHE A 454 24.15 10.19 0.23
CA PHE A 454 25.25 10.82 -0.51
C PHE A 454 26.38 11.35 0.39
N GLY A 455 26.61 10.74 1.55
CA GLY A 455 27.61 11.22 2.52
C GLY A 455 29.01 11.49 1.98
N TYR A 456 29.33 10.97 0.79
CA TYR A 456 30.62 11.20 0.11
C TYR A 456 30.53 12.14 -1.09
N GLY A 457 29.36 12.75 -1.37
CA GLY A 457 29.12 13.44 -2.62
C GLY A 457 29.15 12.50 -3.82
N ALA A 458 29.07 13.04 -5.03
CA ALA A 458 29.20 12.25 -6.24
C ALA A 458 30.04 12.97 -7.30
N GLU A 459 30.80 12.19 -8.08
CA GLU A 459 31.59 12.69 -9.22
C GLU A 459 30.92 12.43 -10.55
N SER A 460 30.15 11.35 -10.64
CA SER A 460 29.48 10.97 -11.87
C SER A 460 28.23 10.12 -11.59
N PHE A 461 27.33 10.13 -12.56
CA PHE A 461 26.19 9.22 -12.64
C PHE A 461 26.37 8.31 -13.84
N THR A 462 26.14 7.02 -13.65
CA THR A 462 26.23 6.02 -14.69
C THR A 462 24.93 5.24 -14.76
N ALA A 463 24.41 5.05 -15.97
CA ALA A 463 23.22 4.22 -16.17
C ALA A 463 23.39 3.27 -17.36
N LYS A 464 22.72 2.13 -17.31
CA LYS A 464 22.57 1.18 -18.41
C LYS A 464 21.23 1.42 -19.07
N VAL A 465 21.28 2.01 -20.25
CA VAL A 465 20.11 2.53 -20.96
C VAL A 465 20.00 1.97 -22.38
N LYS A 466 18.77 2.02 -22.92
CA LYS A 466 18.45 1.71 -24.31
C LYS A 466 17.39 2.68 -24.80
N GLY A 467 17.41 2.98 -26.11
CA GLY A 467 16.54 3.97 -26.73
C GLY A 467 17.32 5.21 -27.12
N LYS A 468 16.58 6.27 -27.40
CA LYS A 468 17.13 7.58 -27.71
C LYS A 468 16.46 8.60 -26.80
N GLY A 469 17.27 9.41 -26.12
CA GLY A 469 16.73 10.41 -25.20
C GLY A 469 17.77 10.95 -24.23
N ARG A 470 17.27 11.59 -23.20
CA ARG A 470 18.03 12.15 -22.09
C ARG A 470 17.41 11.73 -20.79
N ILE A 471 18.21 11.48 -19.76
CA ILE A 471 17.77 11.33 -18.36
C ILE A 471 18.45 12.42 -17.55
N GLU A 472 17.66 13.26 -16.90
CA GLU A 472 18.12 14.25 -15.93
C GLU A 472 18.02 13.70 -14.52
N ILE A 473 19.01 14.02 -13.71
CA ILE A 473 19.08 13.70 -12.29
C ILE A 473 18.78 14.97 -11.51
N ARG A 474 17.74 14.96 -10.72
CA ARG A 474 17.33 16.08 -9.87
C ARG A 474 17.20 15.60 -8.43
N PHE A 475 17.46 16.48 -7.46
CA PHE A 475 17.40 16.15 -6.05
C PHE A 475 16.27 16.89 -5.33
N ASP A 476 15.59 16.18 -4.44
CA ASP A 476 14.59 16.61 -3.47
C ASP A 476 13.31 17.20 -4.05
N ASP A 477 13.37 17.85 -5.17
CA ASP A 477 12.22 18.44 -5.87
C ASP A 477 12.34 18.18 -7.37
N ILE A 478 11.22 17.77 -7.97
CA ILE A 478 11.15 17.48 -9.39
C ILE A 478 11.42 18.74 -10.25
N ASP A 479 11.10 19.92 -9.74
CA ASP A 479 11.33 21.21 -10.39
C ASP A 479 12.73 21.81 -10.09
N SER A 480 13.56 21.10 -9.28
CA SER A 480 14.93 21.56 -9.03
C SER A 480 15.79 21.52 -10.30
N GLU A 481 16.85 22.33 -10.35
CA GLU A 481 17.83 22.25 -11.41
C GLU A 481 18.46 20.85 -11.46
N ALA A 482 18.67 20.31 -12.66
CA ALA A 482 19.34 19.02 -12.81
C ALA A 482 20.80 19.11 -12.31
N VAL A 483 21.19 18.22 -11.41
CA VAL A 483 22.56 18.11 -10.92
C VAL A 483 23.47 17.42 -11.92
N ALA A 484 22.90 16.60 -12.79
CA ALA A 484 23.58 15.94 -13.90
C ALA A 484 22.55 15.47 -14.92
N PHE A 485 23.03 15.08 -16.09
CA PHE A 485 22.24 14.38 -17.11
C PHE A 485 23.11 13.44 -17.95
N ILE A 486 22.45 12.50 -18.60
CA ILE A 486 23.01 11.66 -19.65
C ILE A 486 22.17 11.79 -20.92
N GLU A 487 22.86 11.81 -22.08
CA GLU A 487 22.22 11.76 -23.40
C GLU A 487 22.69 10.54 -24.16
N PHE A 488 21.80 9.89 -24.89
CA PHE A 488 22.14 8.63 -25.58
C PHE A 488 21.25 8.38 -26.79
N ASP A 489 21.82 7.57 -27.72
CA ASP A 489 21.10 7.01 -28.87
C ASP A 489 21.61 5.59 -29.05
N CYS A 490 21.02 4.63 -28.35
CA CYS A 490 21.50 3.25 -28.19
C CYS A 490 20.41 2.24 -28.60
N SER A 491 20.67 1.43 -29.63
CA SER A 491 19.76 0.36 -30.04
C SER A 491 19.76 -0.86 -29.10
N GLU A 492 20.81 -1.00 -28.30
CA GLU A 492 20.99 -2.05 -27.28
C GLU A 492 21.36 -1.45 -25.97
N PHE A 493 21.14 -2.17 -24.86
CA PHE A 493 21.51 -1.69 -23.53
C PHE A 493 22.99 -1.33 -23.44
N THR A 494 23.24 -0.06 -23.23
CA THR A 494 24.60 0.52 -23.21
C THR A 494 24.81 1.30 -21.91
N LYS A 495 26.00 1.16 -21.33
CA LYS A 495 26.43 1.93 -20.17
C LYS A 495 26.83 3.34 -20.60
N VAL A 496 26.14 4.35 -20.08
CA VAL A 496 26.37 5.77 -20.35
C VAL A 496 26.69 6.48 -19.05
N CYS A 497 27.67 7.36 -19.08
CA CYS A 497 28.15 8.08 -17.88
C CYS A 497 28.07 9.59 -18.12
N SER A 498 27.62 10.31 -17.09
CA SER A 498 27.72 11.77 -17.01
C SER A 498 28.99 12.15 -16.26
N THR A 499 29.77 13.08 -16.80
CA THR A 499 30.98 13.60 -16.13
C THR A 499 30.82 15.04 -15.63
N ASP A 500 29.75 15.72 -16.07
CA ASP A 500 29.43 17.06 -15.60
C ASP A 500 28.43 16.94 -14.45
N PHE A 501 28.94 17.05 -13.23
CA PHE A 501 28.15 16.97 -12.03
C PHE A 501 28.14 18.32 -11.30
N ALA A 502 26.95 18.86 -11.03
CA ALA A 502 26.83 20.05 -10.19
C ALA A 502 27.26 19.73 -8.75
N LYS A 503 27.97 20.64 -8.11
CA LYS A 503 28.31 20.47 -6.70
C LYS A 503 27.05 20.56 -5.85
N PHE A 504 26.90 19.60 -4.95
CA PHE A 504 25.83 19.56 -3.96
C PHE A 504 26.41 19.27 -2.56
N ASP A 505 25.61 19.34 -1.53
CA ASP A 505 26.10 19.35 -0.15
C ASP A 505 26.46 17.96 0.44
N GLY A 506 26.40 16.90 -0.34
CA GLY A 506 26.85 15.56 0.06
C GLY A 506 26.07 14.97 1.24
N ARG A 507 24.80 15.25 1.35
CA ARG A 507 23.88 14.72 2.38
C ARG A 507 22.92 13.70 1.81
N ASN A 508 21.89 13.42 2.57
CA ASN A 508 20.80 12.58 2.13
C ASN A 508 19.90 13.36 1.17
N HIS A 509 19.63 12.79 0.01
CA HIS A 509 18.75 13.37 -0.99
C HIS A 509 17.73 12.35 -1.49
N ASN A 510 16.58 12.85 -1.88
CA ASN A 510 15.67 12.11 -2.75
C ASN A 510 16.13 12.29 -4.19
N ILE A 511 15.93 11.27 -5.03
CA ILE A 511 16.41 11.30 -6.41
C ILE A 511 15.22 11.26 -7.37
N TYR A 512 15.16 12.20 -8.29
CA TYR A 512 14.30 12.15 -9.46
C TYR A 512 15.14 11.83 -10.69
N LEU A 513 14.76 10.77 -11.41
CA LEU A 513 15.29 10.44 -12.75
C LEU A 513 14.22 10.83 -13.76
N VAL A 514 14.42 11.91 -14.48
CA VAL A 514 13.44 12.49 -15.40
C VAL A 514 13.82 12.18 -16.83
N PHE A 515 12.92 11.58 -17.59
CA PHE A 515 13.15 11.08 -18.94
C PHE A 515 12.63 12.08 -19.98
N SER A 516 13.45 12.42 -20.98
CA SER A 516 12.93 12.96 -22.23
C SER A 516 12.62 11.82 -23.20
N ASP A 517 11.58 12.00 -23.97
CA ASP A 517 11.05 11.05 -24.93
C ASP A 517 10.41 9.77 -24.30
N ALA A 518 9.45 9.22 -25.02
CA ALA A 518 8.91 7.91 -24.73
C ALA A 518 9.85 6.78 -25.21
N ASP A 519 9.61 5.56 -24.74
CA ASP A 519 10.37 4.34 -25.12
C ASP A 519 11.86 4.33 -24.70
N VAL A 520 12.24 5.17 -23.75
CA VAL A 520 13.56 5.10 -23.10
C VAL A 520 13.53 4.02 -22.01
N GLU A 521 14.46 3.10 -22.05
CA GLU A 521 14.59 2.00 -21.10
C GLU A 521 15.81 2.20 -20.20
N LEU A 522 15.62 2.13 -18.88
CA LEU A 522 16.64 2.21 -17.82
C LEU A 522 16.74 0.86 -17.11
N ALA A 523 17.82 0.09 -17.36
CA ALA A 523 18.02 -1.21 -16.73
C ALA A 523 18.67 -1.11 -15.34
N SER A 524 19.69 -0.25 -15.20
CA SER A 524 20.36 -0.01 -13.92
C SER A 524 21.01 1.37 -13.87
N TRP A 525 21.32 1.83 -12.65
CA TRP A 525 22.01 3.09 -12.41
C TRP A 525 22.86 3.03 -11.13
N GLN A 526 23.88 3.88 -11.07
CA GLN A 526 24.72 4.09 -9.89
C GLN A 526 25.45 5.43 -9.95
N PHE A 527 25.87 5.93 -8.81
CA PHE A 527 26.76 7.09 -8.70
C PHE A 527 28.18 6.62 -8.34
N GLU A 528 29.18 7.40 -8.72
CA GLU A 528 30.56 7.23 -8.25
C GLU A 528 30.81 8.22 -7.10
N LYS A 529 31.48 7.75 -6.04
CA LYS A 529 31.80 8.58 -4.86
C LYS A 529 32.70 9.75 -5.24
N GLY A 530 32.33 10.94 -4.78
CA GLY A 530 33.16 12.14 -4.93
C GLY A 530 34.33 12.18 -3.97
N GLU A 531 35.27 13.13 -4.21
CA GLU A 531 36.39 13.36 -3.32
C GLU A 531 36.02 14.26 -2.11
N ASP A 532 34.89 14.94 -2.15
CA ASP A 532 34.53 15.94 -1.14
C ASP A 532 33.71 15.32 -0.02
N THR A 533 34.37 15.06 1.05
CA THR A 533 33.78 14.57 2.28
C THR A 533 33.31 15.74 3.14
N LEU A 534 32.09 16.20 2.93
CA LEU A 534 31.44 17.15 3.85
C LEU A 534 31.02 16.51 5.18
N ARG A 535 31.21 15.20 5.34
CA ARG A 535 31.09 14.53 6.64
C ARG A 535 32.42 14.65 7.38
N PRO A 536 32.46 15.24 8.60
CA PRO A 536 33.57 15.05 9.52
C PRO A 536 33.73 13.54 9.76
N GLU A 537 34.99 13.04 9.83
CA GLU A 537 35.29 11.61 10.06
C GLU A 537 34.77 11.06 11.41
N GLU A 538 34.00 11.82 12.17
CA GLU A 538 33.60 11.50 13.54
C GLU A 538 32.19 10.97 13.73
N ASP A 539 31.39 10.68 12.71
CA ASP A 539 30.05 10.10 12.92
C ASP A 539 29.66 8.99 11.95
N ILE A 540 30.52 7.98 11.79
CA ILE A 540 30.07 6.64 11.42
C ILE A 540 29.73 5.87 12.72
N SER A 541 29.02 6.47 13.61
CA SER A 541 28.17 5.74 14.52
C SER A 541 26.84 5.54 13.75
N THR A 542 26.45 4.32 13.59
CA THR A 542 25.11 3.87 13.23
C THR A 542 24.10 4.34 14.29
N THR A 543 23.98 5.63 14.48
CA THR A 543 22.87 6.27 15.16
C THR A 543 22.00 6.83 14.05
N GLU A 544 20.87 6.14 13.80
CA GLU A 544 19.71 6.74 13.18
C GLU A 544 19.61 8.20 13.61
N GLN A 545 19.90 9.12 12.71
CA GLN A 545 19.37 10.45 12.85
C GLN A 545 17.89 10.37 12.52
N GLN A 546 17.11 9.76 13.41
CA GLN A 546 15.69 10.00 13.48
C GLN A 546 15.56 11.51 13.65
N TYR A 547 15.08 12.19 12.63
CA TYR A 547 14.62 13.55 12.80
C TYR A 547 13.48 13.48 13.81
N LYS A 548 13.78 13.81 15.05
CA LYS A 548 12.77 13.93 16.08
C LYS A 548 11.93 15.14 15.73
N THR A 549 10.73 14.87 15.27
CA THR A 549 9.81 15.90 14.77
C THR A 549 8.43 15.69 15.34
N ILE A 550 7.70 16.79 15.51
CA ILE A 550 6.25 16.75 15.62
C ILE A 550 5.70 17.04 14.22
N ILE A 551 4.77 16.22 13.76
CA ILE A 551 4.05 16.47 12.51
C ILE A 551 2.65 16.96 12.87
N ILE A 552 2.31 18.17 12.45
CA ILE A 552 0.97 18.73 12.62
C ILE A 552 0.28 18.77 11.26
N SER A 553 -0.93 18.23 11.20
CA SER A 553 -1.76 18.22 10.00
C SER A 553 -3.03 19.04 10.23
N ALA A 554 -3.32 19.94 9.33
CA ALA A 554 -4.57 20.66 9.28
C ALA A 554 -5.54 19.95 8.34
N GLN A 555 -6.65 19.45 8.85
CA GLN A 555 -7.71 18.83 8.07
C GLN A 555 -9.00 19.62 8.23
N ALA A 556 -9.76 19.70 7.16
CA ALA A 556 -11.04 20.36 7.13
C ALA A 556 -12.06 19.56 6.30
N GLU A 557 -12.10 18.26 6.48
CA GLU A 557 -13.08 17.39 5.81
C GLU A 557 -13.37 16.10 6.56
N ASN A 558 -14.58 15.61 6.35
CA ASN A 558 -15.02 14.26 6.68
C ASN A 558 -16.07 13.76 5.64
N PRO A 559 -16.13 12.46 5.28
CA PRO A 559 -15.16 11.41 5.44
C PRO A 559 -14.40 11.17 4.14
N GLY A 560 -13.15 11.21 4.19
CA GLY A 560 -12.27 10.83 3.09
C GLY A 560 -10.88 11.40 3.31
N PRO A 561 -9.87 10.79 2.74
CA PRO A 561 -8.52 11.30 2.87
C PRO A 561 -8.37 12.56 2.03
N SER A 562 -8.75 13.67 2.59
CA SER A 562 -8.36 14.93 2.02
C SER A 562 -6.86 15.09 2.16
N PRO A 563 -6.18 15.55 1.11
CA PRO A 563 -4.80 15.92 1.25
C PRO A 563 -4.71 17.00 2.33
N SER A 564 -4.07 16.68 3.44
CA SER A 564 -3.84 17.62 4.52
C SER A 564 -2.51 18.30 4.33
N THR A 565 -2.46 19.59 4.53
CA THR A 565 -1.17 20.29 4.65
C THR A 565 -0.54 19.91 5.98
N VAL A 566 0.74 19.63 5.98
CA VAL A 566 1.46 19.15 7.15
C VAL A 566 2.67 20.05 7.40
N ALA A 567 2.94 20.33 8.66
CA ALA A 567 4.16 21.00 9.10
C ALA A 567 4.99 20.08 9.97
N GLU A 568 6.28 19.99 9.68
CA GLU A 568 7.27 19.32 10.53
C GLU A 568 7.86 20.34 11.49
N ILE A 569 7.84 20.01 12.79
CA ILE A 569 8.25 20.94 13.85
C ILE A 569 9.37 20.30 14.65
N THR A 570 10.52 20.94 14.63
CA THR A 570 11.74 20.45 15.28
C THR A 570 12.22 21.34 16.45
N LYS A 571 11.56 22.47 16.69
CA LYS A 571 11.92 23.45 17.72
C LYS A 571 10.71 24.24 18.19
N ASP A 572 10.86 24.92 19.32
CA ASP A 572 9.89 25.88 19.81
C ASP A 572 9.65 27.03 18.81
N GLY A 573 8.42 27.50 18.71
CA GLY A 573 8.07 28.61 17.85
C GLY A 573 6.59 28.75 17.55
N ASP A 574 6.28 29.76 16.75
CA ASP A 574 4.96 30.01 16.19
C ASP A 574 4.89 29.45 14.76
N TYR A 575 3.82 28.72 14.47
CA TYR A 575 3.62 28.06 13.20
C TYR A 575 2.21 28.36 12.67
N SER A 576 2.11 28.55 11.36
CA SER A 576 0.84 28.71 10.66
C SER A 576 0.70 27.57 9.65
N ILE A 577 -0.31 26.73 9.81
CA ILE A 577 -0.50 25.52 9.01
C ILE A 577 -1.85 25.64 8.31
N THR A 578 -1.83 25.77 6.99
CA THR A 578 -3.04 25.98 6.19
C THR A 578 -3.50 24.64 5.61
N SER A 579 -4.78 24.33 5.75
CA SER A 579 -5.40 23.19 5.09
C SER A 579 -5.35 23.34 3.56
N THR A 580 -5.43 22.24 2.84
CA THR A 580 -5.74 22.28 1.41
C THR A 580 -7.11 22.94 1.19
N ALA A 581 -7.33 23.48 0.01
CA ALA A 581 -8.64 24.02 -0.38
C ALA A 581 -9.71 22.89 -0.33
N PHE A 582 -10.87 23.22 0.19
CA PHE A 582 -11.99 22.28 0.30
C PHE A 582 -13.33 22.96 0.02
N ASP A 583 -14.33 22.18 -0.32
CA ASP A 583 -15.70 22.69 -0.48
C ASP A 583 -16.32 22.85 0.91
N ALA A 584 -16.91 24.01 1.20
CA ALA A 584 -17.48 24.41 2.50
C ALA A 584 -18.64 23.54 3.04
N LYS A 585 -18.76 22.30 2.58
CA LYS A 585 -19.70 21.28 3.08
C LYS A 585 -19.10 20.37 4.15
N SER A 586 -17.90 20.66 4.59
CA SER A 586 -17.21 19.92 5.63
C SER A 586 -17.94 20.06 6.97
N ASP A 587 -18.01 18.98 7.70
CA ASP A 587 -18.66 18.88 9.02
C ASP A 587 -17.67 18.97 10.20
N MET A 588 -16.35 18.97 9.96
CA MET A 588 -15.34 18.93 11.04
C MET A 588 -14.09 19.75 10.71
N LEU A 589 -13.57 20.42 11.73
CA LEU A 589 -12.24 21.03 11.70
C LEU A 589 -11.32 20.26 12.64
N ASN A 590 -10.41 19.50 12.06
CA ASN A 590 -9.47 18.68 12.82
C ASN A 590 -8.06 19.21 12.72
N LEU A 591 -7.41 19.32 13.87
CA LEU A 591 -5.96 19.45 13.97
C LEU A 591 -5.40 18.09 14.39
N GLY A 592 -4.80 17.37 13.47
CA GLY A 592 -4.11 16.12 13.75
C GLY A 592 -2.63 16.36 14.03
N PHE A 593 -2.03 15.60 14.94
CA PHE A 593 -0.59 15.64 15.15
C PHE A 593 -0.05 14.25 15.49
N ILE A 594 1.13 13.97 14.96
CA ILE A 594 1.96 12.81 15.34
C ILE A 594 3.20 13.36 16.01
N ASP A 595 3.51 12.85 17.16
CA ASP A 595 4.76 13.10 17.84
C ASP A 595 5.63 11.83 17.88
N ASP A 596 6.94 12.03 17.94
CA ASP A 596 7.85 11.00 18.38
C ASP A 596 7.44 10.58 19.81
N LYS A 597 7.51 9.29 20.11
CA LYS A 597 7.10 8.73 21.43
C LYS A 597 7.80 9.41 22.60
N ASP A 598 8.98 9.95 22.35
CA ASP A 598 9.84 10.59 23.35
C ASP A 598 9.72 12.13 23.31
N ALA A 599 8.82 12.69 22.50
CA ALA A 599 8.62 14.13 22.42
C ALA A 599 7.82 14.64 23.62
N THR A 600 8.33 15.67 24.27
CA THR A 600 7.63 16.44 25.30
C THR A 600 7.48 17.87 24.85
N TYR A 601 6.29 18.42 24.84
CA TYR A 601 5.98 19.78 24.42
C TYR A 601 4.60 20.23 24.91
N LYS A 602 4.36 21.52 24.82
CA LYS A 602 3.04 22.14 24.95
C LYS A 602 2.64 22.76 23.63
N MET A 603 1.43 22.50 23.21
CA MET A 603 0.82 23.09 22.03
C MET A 603 -0.26 24.06 22.41
N TYR A 604 -0.19 25.26 21.89
CA TYR A 604 -1.16 26.30 22.11
C TYR A 604 -1.75 26.74 20.78
N VAL A 605 -3.05 26.53 20.57
CA VAL A 605 -3.76 27.02 19.38
C VAL A 605 -4.23 28.44 19.63
N LYS A 606 -3.64 29.41 18.95
CA LYS A 606 -3.92 30.83 19.12
C LYS A 606 -5.20 31.24 18.42
N SER A 607 -5.30 30.90 17.16
CA SER A 607 -6.41 31.30 16.29
C SER A 607 -6.55 30.40 15.08
N LEU A 608 -7.71 30.51 14.43
CA LEU A 608 -7.97 29.97 13.11
C LEU A 608 -8.22 31.11 12.14
N GLY A 609 -7.53 31.09 10.99
CA GLY A 609 -7.75 32.01 9.87
C GLY A 609 -8.52 31.31 8.75
N PHE A 610 -9.68 31.85 8.38
CA PHE A 610 -10.54 31.33 7.31
C PHE A 610 -10.33 32.16 6.04
N GLU A 611 -9.86 31.53 4.97
CA GLU A 611 -9.70 32.18 3.68
C GLU A 611 -11.06 32.38 3.01
N THR A 612 -11.46 33.59 2.81
CA THR A 612 -12.74 33.98 2.16
C THR A 612 -12.47 34.86 0.93
N GLU A 613 -13.46 35.06 0.09
CA GLU A 613 -13.35 35.95 -1.07
C GLU A 613 -12.99 37.40 -0.69
N ASN A 614 -13.24 37.80 0.55
CA ASN A 614 -12.96 39.14 1.08
C ASN A 614 -11.70 39.25 1.92
N GLY A 615 -10.90 38.16 1.97
CA GLY A 615 -9.69 38.00 2.77
C GLY A 615 -9.87 37.10 3.96
N ILE A 616 -8.86 37.04 4.83
CA ILE A 616 -8.83 36.12 5.97
C ILE A 616 -9.70 36.66 7.10
N VAL A 617 -10.63 35.79 7.57
CA VAL A 617 -11.39 36.01 8.81
C VAL A 617 -10.71 35.24 9.93
N GLU A 618 -10.18 35.91 10.94
CA GLU A 618 -9.49 35.29 12.06
C GLU A 618 -10.39 35.12 13.26
N ILE A 619 -10.47 33.89 13.77
CA ILE A 619 -11.22 33.51 14.97
C ILE A 619 -10.23 33.16 16.08
N PRO A 620 -10.18 33.90 17.20
CA PRO A 620 -9.37 33.52 18.35
C PRO A 620 -9.83 32.19 18.95
N VAL A 621 -8.89 31.33 19.29
CA VAL A 621 -9.14 30.03 19.95
C VAL A 621 -8.64 30.08 21.39
N ASP A 622 -7.39 30.49 21.58
CA ASP A 622 -6.72 30.66 22.87
C ASP A 622 -6.77 29.41 23.78
N VAL A 623 -6.49 28.22 23.21
CA VAL A 623 -6.56 26.95 23.93
C VAL A 623 -5.20 26.27 23.96
N GLU A 624 -4.76 25.84 25.16
CA GLU A 624 -3.64 24.91 25.33
C GLU A 624 -4.16 23.49 25.13
N LEU A 625 -3.56 22.76 24.18
CA LEU A 625 -3.80 21.33 23.98
C LEU A 625 -2.72 20.55 24.70
N ASP A 626 -3.13 19.60 25.54
CA ASP A 626 -2.22 18.63 26.13
C ASP A 626 -2.07 17.44 25.19
N PRO A 627 -0.92 17.27 24.52
CA PRO A 627 -0.71 16.17 23.60
C PRO A 627 -0.71 14.79 24.27
N THR A 628 -0.61 14.74 25.62
CA THR A 628 -0.64 13.49 26.37
C THR A 628 -2.06 13.11 26.81
N SER A 629 -3.02 14.05 26.79
CA SER A 629 -4.40 13.77 27.14
C SER A 629 -5.16 13.20 25.94
N SER A 630 -5.71 12.01 26.10
CA SER A 630 -6.48 11.28 25.09
C SER A 630 -7.89 11.85 24.87
N THR A 631 -8.07 13.16 24.81
CA THR A 631 -9.32 13.77 24.35
C THR A 631 -9.44 13.74 22.82
N ALA A 632 -8.41 13.26 22.14
CA ALA A 632 -8.45 12.94 20.74
C ALA A 632 -9.13 11.59 20.57
N ASN A 633 -10.37 11.58 20.12
CA ASN A 633 -11.00 10.37 19.61
C ASN A 633 -10.11 9.80 18.51
N GLY A 634 -9.51 8.63 18.79
CA GLY A 634 -8.90 7.66 17.94
C GLY A 634 -8.73 8.01 16.47
N LEU A 635 -7.84 8.93 16.14
CA LEU A 635 -7.24 8.91 14.83
C LEU A 635 -6.22 7.77 14.85
N GLU A 636 -6.48 6.73 14.07
CA GLU A 636 -5.66 5.53 13.97
C GLU A 636 -4.20 5.85 13.63
N ASN A 637 -3.29 4.95 13.97
CA ASN A 637 -1.85 5.00 13.62
C ASN A 637 -1.01 6.05 14.35
N GLY A 638 -1.23 6.25 15.63
CA GLY A 638 -0.40 7.15 16.44
C GLY A 638 -0.70 8.64 16.20
N TRP A 639 -1.64 8.97 15.31
CA TRP A 639 -2.16 10.32 15.21
C TRP A 639 -3.00 10.64 16.43
N LYS A 640 -2.67 11.74 17.08
CA LYS A 640 -3.51 12.40 18.06
C LYS A 640 -4.24 13.50 17.31
N GLY A 641 -5.52 13.68 17.57
CA GLY A 641 -6.30 14.73 16.93
C GLY A 641 -7.11 15.48 17.96
N ALA A 642 -7.26 16.77 17.77
CA ALA A 642 -8.23 17.56 18.49
C ALA A 642 -9.25 18.07 17.47
N GLU A 643 -10.51 17.78 17.69
CA GLU A 643 -11.59 18.43 16.98
C GLU A 643 -11.67 19.89 17.50
N ILE A 644 -11.07 20.80 16.72
CA ILE A 644 -10.97 22.21 17.12
C ILE A 644 -12.32 22.91 17.01
N GLY A 645 -13.19 22.46 16.12
CA GLY A 645 -14.53 23.01 15.95
C GLY A 645 -15.30 23.04 17.28
N SER A 646 -15.29 21.95 18.04
CA SER A 646 -15.99 21.90 19.35
C SER A 646 -15.43 22.86 20.40
N LEU A 647 -14.17 23.29 20.25
CA LEU A 647 -13.53 24.25 21.15
C LEU A 647 -13.88 25.71 20.84
N ILE A 648 -14.37 25.97 19.62
CA ILE A 648 -14.63 27.31 19.11
C ILE A 648 -16.05 27.52 18.58
N TYR A 649 -16.98 26.63 18.95
CA TYR A 649 -18.37 26.83 18.60
C TYR A 649 -18.85 28.22 19.10
N GLY A 650 -18.99 29.09 18.10
CA GLY A 650 -19.58 30.41 18.29
C GLY A 650 -21.10 30.34 18.41
N THR A 651 -21.71 31.48 18.20
CA THR A 651 -23.16 31.62 18.07
C THR A 651 -23.53 31.73 16.59
N GLU A 652 -24.82 31.62 16.28
CA GLU A 652 -25.33 31.92 14.92
C GLU A 652 -24.95 33.33 14.41
N ASP A 653 -24.49 34.21 15.30
CA ASP A 653 -24.12 35.58 14.94
C ASP A 653 -22.62 35.74 14.62
N CYS A 654 -21.75 34.93 15.24
CA CYS A 654 -20.29 35.06 15.07
C CYS A 654 -19.53 33.80 15.46
N GLY A 655 -18.53 33.44 14.68
CA GLY A 655 -17.64 32.29 14.91
C GLY A 655 -17.98 31.11 14.04
N ILE A 656 -17.52 29.91 14.42
CA ILE A 656 -17.89 28.67 13.77
C ILE A 656 -19.16 28.11 14.39
N PHE A 657 -20.11 27.80 13.55
CA PHE A 657 -21.41 27.30 13.92
C PHE A 657 -21.73 25.97 13.21
N ALA A 658 -22.29 25.00 13.92
CA ALA A 658 -22.73 23.75 13.34
C ALA A 658 -24.12 23.92 12.70
N ALA A 659 -24.16 24.21 11.41
CA ALA A 659 -25.41 24.34 10.66
C ALA A 659 -25.94 22.96 10.22
N GLU A 660 -27.28 22.84 10.18
CA GLU A 660 -27.91 21.64 9.60
C GLU A 660 -27.57 21.52 8.11
N THR A 661 -27.47 20.28 7.63
CA THR A 661 -27.25 19.97 6.22
C THR A 661 -28.33 19.05 5.69
N ASP A 662 -28.63 19.13 4.41
CA ASP A 662 -29.54 18.26 3.67
C ASP A 662 -28.86 17.01 3.08
N ILE A 663 -27.59 16.77 3.39
CA ILE A 663 -26.86 15.58 2.99
C ILE A 663 -27.25 14.41 3.89
N ASP A 664 -27.82 13.35 3.31
CA ASP A 664 -28.45 12.20 4.02
C ASP A 664 -27.61 11.53 5.11
N TRP A 665 -26.28 11.64 5.07
CA TRP A 665 -25.34 11.00 5.99
C TRP A 665 -24.53 11.97 6.86
N ILE A 666 -24.61 13.28 6.58
CA ILE A 666 -24.03 14.36 7.39
C ILE A 666 -25.17 15.13 8.04
N ARG A 667 -25.23 15.18 9.35
CA ARG A 667 -26.29 15.93 10.06
C ARG A 667 -25.97 17.40 10.20
N TYR A 668 -24.68 17.74 10.36
CA TYR A 668 -24.23 19.09 10.60
C TYR A 668 -22.99 19.38 9.72
N ARG A 669 -22.89 20.58 9.24
CA ARG A 669 -21.72 21.13 8.60
C ARG A 669 -21.21 22.33 9.37
N LEU A 670 -19.96 22.69 9.21
CA LEU A 670 -19.42 23.90 9.80
C LEU A 670 -19.75 25.12 8.93
N ALA A 671 -20.25 26.16 9.57
CA ALA A 671 -20.53 27.45 8.94
C ALA A 671 -19.70 28.54 9.65
N LEU A 672 -18.99 29.35 8.87
CA LEU A 672 -18.35 30.55 9.38
C LEU A 672 -19.38 31.68 9.42
N MET A 673 -19.70 32.16 10.62
CA MET A 673 -20.66 33.21 10.85
C MET A 673 -19.95 34.53 11.18
N VAL A 674 -20.26 35.58 10.46
CA VAL A 674 -19.75 36.95 10.71
C VAL A 674 -20.92 37.93 10.70
N ASN A 675 -21.21 38.56 11.83
CA ASN A 675 -22.34 39.49 12.00
C ASN A 675 -23.70 38.89 11.60
N GLY A 676 -23.90 37.61 11.88
CA GLY A 676 -25.15 36.90 11.58
C GLY A 676 -25.31 36.49 10.11
N GLU A 677 -24.30 36.62 9.32
CA GLU A 677 -24.25 36.11 7.94
C GLU A 677 -23.25 34.98 7.77
N GLU A 678 -23.63 33.93 7.06
CA GLU A 678 -22.73 32.85 6.72
C GLU A 678 -21.78 33.27 5.60
N ILE A 679 -20.48 33.13 5.84
CA ILE A 679 -19.42 33.49 4.89
C ILE A 679 -18.77 32.21 4.34
N PRO A 680 -18.80 31.98 3.02
CA PRO A 680 -18.07 30.88 2.41
C PRO A 680 -16.54 31.03 2.58
N PHE A 681 -15.86 29.94 2.83
CA PHE A 681 -14.39 29.88 2.94
C PHE A 681 -13.85 28.67 2.19
N THR A 682 -12.56 28.71 1.80
CA THR A 682 -11.91 27.72 0.94
C THR A 682 -10.78 26.99 1.61
N SER A 683 -10.20 27.53 2.67
CA SER A 683 -9.17 26.89 3.49
C SER A 683 -9.16 27.45 4.90
N VAL A 684 -8.51 26.73 5.82
CA VAL A 684 -8.36 27.14 7.22
C VAL A 684 -6.88 27.09 7.60
N THR A 685 -6.37 28.18 8.16
CA THR A 685 -5.02 28.27 8.71
C THR A 685 -5.09 28.14 10.23
N TYR A 686 -4.38 27.17 10.78
CA TYR A 686 -4.21 26.95 12.21
C TYR A 686 -2.94 27.69 12.68
N ASN A 687 -3.10 28.68 13.53
CA ASN A 687 -1.98 29.39 14.15
C ASN A 687 -1.67 28.77 15.50
N VAL A 688 -0.56 28.04 15.61
CA VAL A 688 -0.17 27.30 16.81
C VAL A 688 1.18 27.77 17.34
N THR A 689 1.35 27.70 18.66
CA THR A 689 2.64 27.88 19.32
C THR A 689 3.07 26.57 19.98
N ILE A 690 4.29 26.15 19.72
CA ILE A 690 4.94 25.02 20.38
C ILE A 690 5.98 25.55 21.36
N ASN A 691 5.91 25.07 22.60
CA ASN A 691 6.81 25.47 23.68
C ASN A 691 7.35 24.26 24.45
N GLY A 692 8.63 24.33 24.82
CA GLY A 692 9.29 23.34 25.63
C GLY A 692 9.50 22.01 24.90
N LEU A 693 9.65 22.06 23.57
CA LEU A 693 9.87 20.87 22.78
C LEU A 693 11.25 20.28 23.09
N THR A 694 11.20 19.07 23.61
CA THR A 694 12.39 18.25 23.87
C THR A 694 12.13 16.83 23.35
N PHE A 695 13.20 16.17 22.95
CA PHE A 695 13.20 14.77 22.54
C PHE A 695 14.18 14.03 23.45
N GLU A 696 13.71 13.06 24.23
CA GLU A 696 14.55 12.25 25.11
C GLU A 696 15.28 11.14 24.36
#